data_258d76370eeda201895634c8d9fc5a28
#
_entry.id   258d76370eeda201895634c8d9fc5a28
#
_cell.length_a   1.000
_cell.length_b   1.000
_cell.length_c   1.000
_cell.angle_alpha   90.00
_cell.angle_beta   90.00
_cell.angle_gamma   90.00
#
_symmetry.space_group_name_H-M   'P 1'
#
loop_
_entity.id
_entity.type
_entity.pdbx_description
1 polymer ?
#
loop_
_entity_poly.entity_id
_entity_poly.type
_entity_poly.pdbx_seq_one_letter_code
_entity_poly.pdbx_strand_id
1 'polypeptide(L)'
;MVPLFVPSLVQAIVFSPSESNSGSSEVRESLEIAAKPKKSASPQQKPQQKLQKPQQKPQKPQQKPSAASQKKTNSTTPKSNRKSPAGASDETEEPSFETVTKKLKKTEGLFTLYRNEKDGKLLMEVFPEQINTNYLAIMTLESAIGQRGLYSGLPVGEFLFNLRRVNETIQFVVPNTYIRSDPGSPISRSVGRSFSDSPLEALKIIATHADRKSVLIDLTPLFLADLPGLKPLISAVLESPYSIDPKRTYFSEVKNFPKNVELESVYGYAGSGEDGGGIPSFMSTLPDSRAFDLRVRYSLSALPEKNGYRPRMADDRIGYFLTAFQNFGSSIPQKPFIRYINRWHLEKADPTAQLSPPVKPITFWLENTIPLDYRDAVRDGVLMWNEAYEKIGFKNAIEVKQMPDNADWDPADSRYNTIRWFTSTDAFYAMGPSRTNPLTGEILDADVIIDANFVRSLKQEFRTVIESNQSRNLPLVSAIAGENNLCSDGITIGKDFKPVQKKAMPKLRFSSNDLNLQDLCQGMATMEQFSTGQMALSLMQNVLPSDDAMKDYVNEFLRELLAHEVGHTLGLRHNFHGSTMLKSNELNNTEITHKKGLVGSVMDYNAVNLAPQGVKQGDYYTHKVGPYDEWAIAYGYSISPNPNPGQERDMLSKIAGRAPEPDLAYATDEDVSSDLDPQVRAFDMSGDLLNYAQSQFDNARTMWSRLDQRLPLQGESFNDVRIAFNAVFGYYFGYTRSLSTYIGGQYFNRYREGDAQGRLPFESVSLADQRKALDLIRRNVFDEKAFQFAPELLNKLAPSRWSHWGVLPAMSKLDYPVLDQLLFLQTVTMVQLTNYDRLSRMREGELKNPSQTLTIPELMDTMQSSIWSEVITPQDGFKISPMRRGLQRQHMNLLIAIALRQYNAPDDAQTVVRYEMRQLRDVLTRAMKKADSKDLYTVAHLEETRDRLIKAIDAPLSSD
;
A
#
# COMPACT_ATOMS: atom_id res chain seq x y z
N MET A 1 -5.38 -22.34 -10.15
CA MET A 1 -6.69 -22.90 -9.78
C MET A 1 -6.94 -22.56 -8.34
N VAL A 2 -7.66 -21.49 -8.07
CA VAL A 2 -8.09 -21.18 -6.70
C VAL A 2 -9.62 -21.22 -6.73
N PRO A 3 -10.25 -22.08 -5.95
CA PRO A 3 -11.70 -22.13 -5.89
C PRO A 3 -12.20 -20.90 -5.13
N LEU A 4 -13.30 -20.33 -5.58
CA LEU A 4 -14.12 -19.36 -4.88
C LEU A 4 -14.56 -19.91 -3.51
N PHE A 5 -13.81 -19.60 -2.47
CA PHE A 5 -14.01 -20.07 -1.11
C PHE A 5 -14.79 -19.09 -0.23
N VAL A 6 -15.95 -18.63 -0.66
CA VAL A 6 -16.89 -18.03 0.29
C VAL A 6 -17.67 -19.09 1.08
N PRO A 7 -18.02 -20.27 0.55
CA PRO A 7 -18.72 -21.30 1.34
C PRO A 7 -17.86 -22.02 2.38
N SER A 8 -16.55 -22.11 2.20
CA SER A 8 -15.70 -22.87 3.13
C SER A 8 -15.33 -22.08 4.40
N LEU A 9 -15.39 -20.78 4.40
CA LEU A 9 -15.20 -19.97 5.62
C LEU A 9 -16.37 -20.16 6.61
N VAL A 10 -17.59 -20.29 6.10
CA VAL A 10 -18.77 -20.55 6.93
C VAL A 10 -18.81 -22.01 7.40
N GLN A 11 -18.27 -22.95 6.64
CA GLN A 11 -18.16 -24.35 7.05
C GLN A 11 -16.95 -24.66 7.95
N ALA A 12 -15.91 -23.82 7.94
CA ALA A 12 -14.72 -24.04 8.76
C ALA A 12 -14.92 -23.74 10.26
N ILE A 13 -16.10 -23.24 10.66
CA ILE A 13 -16.50 -23.05 12.06
C ILE A 13 -17.15 -24.33 12.65
N VAL A 14 -17.21 -25.42 11.91
CA VAL A 14 -17.72 -26.70 12.42
C VAL A 14 -16.55 -27.52 12.95
N PHE A 15 -16.53 -27.72 14.26
CA PHE A 15 -15.58 -28.51 15.03
C PHE A 15 -15.33 -29.91 14.43
N SER A 16 -14.05 -30.24 14.20
CA SER A 16 -13.58 -31.64 14.22
C SER A 16 -12.77 -31.89 15.49
N PRO A 17 -12.88 -33.07 16.11
CA PRO A 17 -12.13 -33.34 17.34
C PRO A 17 -10.64 -33.41 17.08
N SER A 18 -9.87 -32.90 18.03
CA SER A 18 -8.41 -32.88 18.07
C SER A 18 -7.83 -34.29 18.09
N GLU A 19 -6.96 -34.60 17.16
CA GLU A 19 -5.90 -35.58 17.39
C GLU A 19 -4.64 -34.86 17.87
N SER A 20 -4.21 -35.26 19.06
CA SER A 20 -2.99 -34.84 19.70
C SER A 20 -1.76 -35.33 18.94
N ASN A 21 -0.81 -34.47 18.63
CA ASN A 21 0.59 -34.88 18.61
C ASN A 21 1.52 -33.78 19.07
N SER A 22 2.33 -34.19 20.00
CA SER A 22 3.43 -33.55 20.72
C SER A 22 4.58 -33.10 19.80
N GLY A 23 5.20 -31.97 20.16
CA GLY A 23 6.55 -31.68 19.65
C GLY A 23 7.03 -30.26 19.87
N SER A 24 7.76 -30.07 21.00
CA SER A 24 8.92 -29.19 21.22
C SER A 24 8.76 -27.67 21.17
N SER A 25 8.76 -27.10 22.36
CA SER A 25 9.72 -26.09 22.93
C SER A 25 10.59 -25.34 21.91
N GLU A 26 10.43 -24.06 21.89
CA GLU A 26 11.46 -23.01 21.90
C GLU A 26 10.78 -21.69 21.51
N VAL A 27 10.54 -20.86 22.46
CA VAL A 27 10.64 -19.39 22.48
C VAL A 27 10.09 -18.91 23.84
N ARG A 28 10.94 -18.98 24.84
CA ARG A 28 10.84 -18.18 26.06
C ARG A 28 12.20 -17.59 26.32
N GLU A 29 12.41 -16.38 25.82
CA GLU A 29 13.39 -15.44 26.38
C GLU A 29 13.22 -14.11 25.67
N SER A 30 12.56 -13.21 26.34
CA SER A 30 12.76 -11.76 26.31
C SER A 30 11.47 -11.07 26.72
N LEU A 31 11.34 -10.85 28.04
CA LEU A 31 10.55 -9.74 28.61
C LEU A 31 10.56 -9.88 30.16
N GLU A 32 11.71 -9.57 30.77
CA GLU A 32 11.77 -9.17 32.16
C GLU A 32 12.87 -8.13 32.36
N ILE A 33 12.55 -6.87 32.21
CA ILE A 33 13.21 -5.74 32.87
C ILE A 33 12.17 -4.62 33.02
N ALA A 34 11.58 -4.53 34.20
CA ALA A 34 11.28 -3.24 34.83
C ALA A 34 10.71 -3.41 36.24
N ALA A 35 11.44 -2.80 37.16
CA ALA A 35 11.00 -2.19 38.42
C ALA A 35 10.74 -3.04 39.67
N LYS A 36 11.70 -2.95 40.64
CA LYS A 36 11.35 -2.70 42.04
C LYS A 36 12.45 -1.91 42.80
N PRO A 37 12.09 -1.17 43.86
CA PRO A 37 12.90 -0.08 44.40
C PRO A 37 13.84 -0.47 45.55
N LYS A 38 14.79 0.44 45.78
CA LYS A 38 15.84 0.44 46.79
C LYS A 38 15.37 0.28 48.24
N LYS A 39 16.08 -0.52 49.03
CA LYS A 39 16.48 -0.17 50.39
C LYS A 39 17.84 -0.76 50.75
N SER A 40 18.55 0.04 51.52
CA SER A 40 19.94 0.07 51.96
C SER A 40 20.39 -1.08 52.83
N ALA A 41 21.64 -1.48 52.73
CA ALA A 41 22.73 -1.43 53.74
C ALA A 41 23.80 -2.47 53.46
N SER A 42 25.06 -2.03 53.52
CA SER A 42 26.37 -2.75 53.45
C SER A 42 26.70 -3.51 54.74
N PRO A 43 27.93 -4.06 54.92
CA PRO A 43 28.78 -4.90 54.07
C PRO A 43 29.34 -6.17 54.83
N GLN A 44 29.99 -7.12 54.18
CA GLN A 44 31.29 -7.70 54.57
C GLN A 44 31.69 -8.97 53.84
N GLN A 45 32.93 -8.94 53.37
CA GLN A 45 34.00 -9.96 53.31
C GLN A 45 33.93 -11.19 52.39
N LYS A 46 34.95 -11.19 51.52
CA LYS A 46 35.56 -12.30 50.78
C LYS A 46 36.10 -13.40 51.74
N PRO A 47 36.43 -14.65 51.28
CA PRO A 47 37.61 -14.88 50.46
C PRO A 47 37.53 -16.01 49.43
N GLN A 48 38.27 -15.82 48.37
CA GLN A 48 39.25 -16.63 47.64
C GLN A 48 39.24 -18.18 47.69
N GLN A 49 39.36 -18.79 46.55
CA GLN A 49 40.42 -19.70 46.04
C GLN A 49 39.79 -20.74 45.10
N LYS A 50 40.32 -21.16 44.03
CA LYS A 50 41.52 -21.36 43.25
C LYS A 50 41.18 -22.37 42.10
N LEU A 51 41.64 -22.07 40.95
CA LEU A 51 42.29 -22.87 39.89
C LEU A 51 42.09 -24.39 39.84
N GLN A 52 41.72 -24.90 38.71
CA GLN A 52 42.60 -25.80 37.89
C GLN A 52 41.95 -26.22 36.54
N LYS A 53 42.71 -26.02 35.45
CA LYS A 53 42.66 -26.78 34.20
C LYS A 53 43.50 -28.05 34.40
N PRO A 54 43.42 -29.16 33.65
CA PRO A 54 43.83 -29.16 32.23
C PRO A 54 43.19 -30.21 31.25
N GLN A 55 43.27 -29.94 29.96
CA GLN A 55 43.69 -30.83 28.83
C GLN A 55 43.10 -32.24 28.71
N GLN A 56 42.69 -32.71 27.58
CA GLN A 56 43.38 -33.16 26.37
C GLN A 56 42.39 -33.79 25.33
N LYS A 57 42.71 -33.62 24.05
CA LYS A 57 42.25 -34.36 22.86
C LYS A 57 42.76 -35.86 22.88
N PRO A 58 42.56 -36.70 21.87
CA PRO A 58 41.70 -36.81 20.68
C PRO A 58 41.18 -38.25 20.39
N GLN A 59 40.38 -38.50 19.35
CA GLN A 59 40.63 -39.53 18.33
C GLN A 59 39.40 -39.91 17.49
N LYS A 60 39.62 -39.99 16.18
CA LYS A 60 38.85 -40.72 15.17
C LYS A 60 39.11 -42.24 15.28
N PRO A 61 38.27 -43.14 14.71
CA PRO A 61 38.46 -43.51 13.31
C PRO A 61 37.16 -43.99 12.57
N GLN A 62 37.09 -43.73 11.29
CA GLN A 62 37.06 -44.63 10.12
C GLN A 62 36.09 -45.83 10.13
N GLN A 63 35.28 -46.00 9.09
CA GLN A 63 35.49 -47.04 8.05
C GLN A 63 34.49 -46.97 6.91
N LYS A 64 35.02 -47.13 5.69
CA LYS A 64 34.44 -47.60 4.41
C LYS A 64 34.32 -49.14 4.44
N PRO A 65 33.94 -49.90 3.39
CA PRO A 65 33.81 -49.67 1.95
C PRO A 65 32.69 -50.47 1.23
N SER A 66 32.47 -50.37 -0.09
CA SER A 66 32.87 -51.30 -1.17
C SER A 66 32.18 -50.92 -2.49
N ALA A 67 32.86 -50.74 -3.55
CA ALA A 67 33.38 -51.53 -4.63
C ALA A 67 32.31 -52.06 -5.59
N ALA A 68 32.34 -52.03 -6.91
CA ALA A 68 33.35 -52.14 -7.93
C ALA A 68 32.69 -51.80 -9.29
N SER A 69 33.30 -51.37 -10.34
CA SER A 69 34.01 -52.27 -11.29
C SER A 69 34.70 -51.45 -12.41
N GLN A 70 35.84 -51.98 -12.77
CA GLN A 70 36.84 -51.50 -13.72
C GLN A 70 36.43 -51.57 -15.19
N LYS A 71 37.03 -50.70 -16.07
CA LYS A 71 37.75 -51.19 -17.27
C LYS A 71 38.88 -50.24 -17.69
N LYS A 72 40.04 -50.80 -17.83
CA LYS A 72 41.31 -50.23 -18.31
C LYS A 72 41.30 -50.02 -19.82
N THR A 73 42.09 -49.05 -20.32
CA THR A 73 43.11 -49.33 -21.38
C THR A 73 44.21 -48.24 -21.40
N ASN A 74 45.42 -48.70 -21.43
CA ASN A 74 46.77 -48.19 -21.55
C ASN A 74 47.00 -47.06 -22.58
N SER A 75 47.83 -46.12 -22.26
CA SER A 75 49.35 -45.97 -22.32
C SER A 75 49.70 -45.05 -23.49
N THR A 76 50.53 -44.07 -23.32
CA THR A 76 51.99 -44.04 -23.51
C THR A 76 52.45 -42.56 -23.32
N THR A 77 53.49 -42.48 -22.48
CA THR A 77 54.36 -41.29 -22.40
C THR A 77 55.44 -41.35 -23.51
N PRO A 78 56.03 -40.25 -23.93
CA PRO A 78 57.46 -40.13 -23.82
C PRO A 78 57.96 -38.81 -23.19
N LYS A 79 59.06 -39.01 -22.46
CA LYS A 79 59.93 -37.96 -21.89
C LYS A 79 60.65 -37.17 -23.01
N SER A 80 60.82 -35.85 -22.77
CA SER A 80 62.24 -35.33 -22.81
C SER A 80 62.25 -33.79 -22.56
N ASN A 81 63.14 -33.46 -21.69
CA ASN A 81 64.15 -32.37 -21.70
C ASN A 81 63.75 -30.99 -21.32
N ARG A 82 64.14 -30.66 -20.09
CA ARG A 82 64.47 -29.32 -19.62
C ARG A 82 65.44 -28.59 -20.56
N LYS A 83 65.02 -27.31 -20.80
CA LYS A 83 65.96 -26.18 -20.82
C LYS A 83 65.13 -24.96 -20.33
N SER A 84 65.55 -24.40 -19.23
CA SER A 84 65.15 -23.04 -18.81
C SER A 84 65.88 -22.07 -19.70
N PRO A 85 65.21 -21.00 -20.07
CA PRO A 85 65.86 -19.67 -20.10
C PRO A 85 65.18 -18.75 -19.08
N ALA A 86 65.98 -17.96 -18.44
CA ALA A 86 65.66 -16.93 -17.51
C ALA A 86 64.85 -15.77 -18.16
N GLY A 87 63.96 -15.18 -17.39
CA GLY A 87 63.64 -13.77 -17.44
C GLY A 87 62.90 -13.29 -18.67
N ALA A 88 61.56 -13.35 -18.62
CA ALA A 88 60.73 -12.32 -19.19
C ALA A 88 59.59 -12.10 -18.18
N SER A 89 59.60 -10.98 -17.50
CA SER A 89 58.42 -10.36 -16.89
C SER A 89 57.46 -10.09 -18.04
N ASP A 90 56.42 -10.93 -18.20
CA ASP A 90 55.26 -10.58 -18.98
C ASP A 90 54.50 -9.48 -18.19
N GLU A 91 55.07 -8.27 -18.19
CA GLU A 91 54.30 -7.06 -18.10
C GLU A 91 53.47 -7.01 -19.39
N THR A 92 52.24 -7.55 -19.34
CA THR A 92 51.24 -7.24 -20.37
C THR A 92 51.03 -5.73 -20.29
N GLU A 93 51.68 -4.97 -21.17
CA GLU A 93 51.46 -3.51 -21.33
C GLU A 93 49.95 -3.32 -21.49
N GLU A 94 49.33 -2.51 -20.59
CA GLU A 94 47.96 -2.12 -20.72
C GLU A 94 47.78 -1.50 -22.12
N PRO A 95 46.71 -1.90 -22.88
CA PRO A 95 46.48 -1.34 -24.19
C PRO A 95 46.34 0.19 -24.09
N SER A 96 46.94 0.95 -25.01
CA SER A 96 46.80 2.41 -24.96
C SER A 96 45.33 2.83 -25.07
N PHE A 97 44.97 3.92 -24.41
CA PHE A 97 43.62 4.45 -24.42
C PHE A 97 43.09 4.63 -25.85
N GLU A 98 43.89 5.20 -26.73
CA GLU A 98 43.56 5.41 -28.16
C GLU A 98 43.36 4.10 -28.90
N THR A 99 44.13 3.07 -28.58
CA THR A 99 43.98 1.75 -29.22
C THR A 99 42.62 1.12 -28.87
N VAL A 100 42.18 1.25 -27.59
CA VAL A 100 40.89 0.71 -27.11
C VAL A 100 39.72 1.46 -27.72
N THR A 101 39.83 2.81 -27.78
CA THR A 101 38.67 3.67 -28.14
C THR A 101 38.54 3.90 -29.65
N LYS A 102 39.56 3.67 -30.47
CA LYS A 102 39.67 4.02 -31.90
C LYS A 102 38.47 3.55 -32.76
N LYS A 103 37.83 2.44 -32.41
CA LYS A 103 36.73 1.84 -33.17
C LYS A 103 35.38 2.00 -32.50
N LEU A 104 35.31 2.74 -31.41
CA LEU A 104 34.10 2.93 -30.63
C LEU A 104 33.45 4.28 -30.97
N LYS A 105 32.15 4.33 -30.89
CA LYS A 105 31.36 5.58 -31.05
C LYS A 105 31.43 6.38 -29.76
N LYS A 106 32.11 7.54 -29.85
CA LYS A 106 32.21 8.48 -28.73
C LYS A 106 30.97 9.36 -28.64
N THR A 107 30.44 9.56 -27.42
CA THR A 107 29.44 10.58 -27.09
C THR A 107 29.86 11.36 -25.86
N GLU A 108 29.82 12.69 -25.93
CA GLU A 108 30.20 13.60 -24.84
C GLU A 108 28.97 14.14 -24.12
N GLY A 109 29.06 14.30 -22.80
CA GLY A 109 27.99 14.79 -21.94
C GLY A 109 28.40 14.82 -20.47
N LEU A 110 27.54 14.42 -19.54
CA LEU A 110 27.87 14.31 -18.12
C LEU A 110 29.08 13.40 -17.89
N PHE A 111 29.15 12.33 -18.61
CA PHE A 111 30.32 11.44 -18.75
C PHE A 111 30.68 11.33 -20.22
N THR A 112 31.95 11.00 -20.52
CA THR A 112 32.32 10.64 -21.91
C THR A 112 32.13 9.14 -22.07
N LEU A 113 31.26 8.74 -22.99
CA LEU A 113 30.90 7.35 -23.25
C LEU A 113 31.43 6.87 -24.60
N TYR A 114 31.87 5.63 -24.65
CA TYR A 114 32.32 4.93 -25.86
C TYR A 114 31.54 3.65 -26.06
N ARG A 115 30.74 3.55 -27.10
CA ARG A 115 29.90 2.38 -27.41
C ARG A 115 30.50 1.54 -28.53
N ASN A 116 30.59 0.23 -28.32
CA ASN A 116 30.86 -0.72 -29.36
C ASN A 116 29.55 -1.18 -30.00
N GLU A 117 29.30 -0.74 -31.24
CA GLU A 117 28.07 -1.09 -31.97
C GLU A 117 27.97 -2.57 -32.38
N LYS A 118 29.07 -3.34 -32.29
CA LYS A 118 29.09 -4.76 -32.68
C LYS A 118 28.71 -5.74 -31.56
N ASP A 119 29.23 -5.50 -30.36
CA ASP A 119 29.04 -6.35 -29.19
C ASP A 119 28.20 -5.67 -28.09
N GLY A 120 27.81 -4.43 -28.32
CA GLY A 120 26.97 -3.67 -27.41
C GLY A 120 27.67 -3.18 -26.14
N LYS A 121 28.97 -3.38 -25.96
CA LYS A 121 29.71 -2.91 -24.78
C LYS A 121 29.67 -1.40 -24.67
N LEU A 122 29.55 -0.93 -23.42
CA LEU A 122 29.55 0.49 -23.08
C LEU A 122 30.69 0.79 -22.12
N LEU A 123 31.65 1.60 -22.61
CA LEU A 123 32.76 2.07 -21.79
C LEU A 123 32.54 3.51 -21.38
N MET A 124 33.01 3.88 -20.19
CA MET A 124 32.96 5.25 -19.66
C MET A 124 34.37 5.75 -19.35
N GLU A 125 34.67 6.93 -19.83
CA GLU A 125 35.87 7.69 -19.43
C GLU A 125 35.53 8.50 -18.18
N VAL A 126 36.26 8.27 -17.10
CA VAL A 126 36.15 8.95 -15.82
C VAL A 126 37.31 9.92 -15.66
N PHE A 127 37.03 11.22 -15.57
CA PHE A 127 38.02 12.28 -15.35
C PHE A 127 38.34 12.39 -13.85
N PRO A 128 39.54 12.92 -13.51
CA PRO A 128 39.96 13.08 -12.11
C PRO A 128 38.96 13.90 -11.25
N GLU A 129 38.37 14.93 -11.81
CA GLU A 129 37.37 15.78 -11.15
C GLU A 129 36.02 15.12 -10.89
N GLN A 130 35.73 14.04 -11.58
CA GLN A 130 34.50 13.26 -11.39
C GLN A 130 34.63 12.25 -10.24
N ILE A 131 35.86 11.97 -9.80
CA ILE A 131 36.13 11.04 -8.70
C ILE A 131 35.68 11.67 -7.36
N ASN A 132 34.96 10.91 -6.53
CA ASN A 132 34.36 11.32 -5.27
C ASN A 132 33.28 12.44 -5.39
N THR A 133 32.85 12.74 -6.62
CA THR A 133 31.67 13.59 -6.85
C THR A 133 30.39 12.76 -6.76
N ASN A 134 29.36 13.27 -6.04
CA ASN A 134 28.09 12.59 -5.91
C ASN A 134 27.19 12.87 -7.11
N TYR A 135 26.57 11.82 -7.63
CA TYR A 135 25.58 11.82 -8.69
C TYR A 135 24.32 11.13 -8.20
N LEU A 136 23.16 11.43 -8.80
CA LEU A 136 21.90 10.73 -8.57
C LEU A 136 21.68 9.69 -9.65
N ALA A 137 21.35 8.47 -9.28
CA ALA A 137 20.84 7.43 -10.17
C ALA A 137 19.36 7.22 -9.89
N ILE A 138 18.54 7.29 -10.93
CA ILE A 138 17.10 6.97 -10.90
C ILE A 138 16.88 5.75 -11.79
N MET A 139 16.07 4.80 -11.36
CA MET A 139 15.76 3.59 -12.09
C MET A 139 14.25 3.48 -12.27
N THR A 140 13.81 3.32 -13.53
CA THR A 140 12.40 3.17 -13.89
C THR A 140 12.23 1.93 -14.75
N LEU A 141 11.17 1.15 -14.48
CA LEU A 141 10.78 0.02 -15.30
C LEU A 141 10.07 0.55 -16.56
N GLU A 142 10.82 0.70 -17.66
CA GLU A 142 10.31 1.31 -18.88
C GLU A 142 9.35 0.40 -19.63
N SER A 143 9.63 -0.89 -19.65
CA SER A 143 8.76 -1.90 -20.26
C SER A 143 8.67 -3.12 -19.37
N ALA A 144 7.46 -3.67 -19.26
CA ALA A 144 7.16 -4.81 -18.40
C ALA A 144 6.14 -5.76 -19.06
N ILE A 145 5.59 -6.68 -18.28
CA ILE A 145 4.64 -7.68 -18.78
C ILE A 145 3.16 -7.25 -18.67
N GLY A 146 2.88 -6.09 -18.07
CA GLY A 146 1.52 -5.56 -17.93
C GLY A 146 0.62 -6.36 -17.00
N GLN A 147 1.18 -7.13 -16.07
CA GLN A 147 0.44 -8.00 -15.15
C GLN A 147 1.21 -8.21 -13.84
N ARG A 148 0.47 -8.47 -12.73
CA ARG A 148 1.00 -8.90 -11.41
C ARG A 148 2.04 -7.94 -10.81
N GLY A 149 1.84 -6.65 -10.92
CA GLY A 149 2.76 -5.66 -10.34
C GLY A 149 4.00 -5.36 -11.18
N LEU A 150 4.14 -5.93 -12.39
CA LEU A 150 5.21 -5.62 -13.32
C LEU A 150 4.63 -4.74 -14.46
N TYR A 151 4.63 -3.42 -14.22
CA TYR A 151 4.01 -2.43 -15.11
C TYR A 151 5.02 -1.41 -15.62
N SER A 152 4.78 -0.89 -16.81
CA SER A 152 5.58 0.20 -17.38
C SER A 152 5.42 1.48 -16.58
N GLY A 153 6.51 2.25 -16.45
CA GLY A 153 6.55 3.51 -15.72
C GLY A 153 6.86 3.39 -14.23
N LEU A 154 6.91 2.18 -13.65
CA LEU A 154 7.16 1.99 -12.22
C LEU A 154 8.57 2.42 -11.81
N PRO A 155 8.73 3.24 -10.75
CA PRO A 155 10.02 3.50 -10.15
C PRO A 155 10.52 2.24 -9.44
N VAL A 156 11.73 1.79 -9.78
CA VAL A 156 12.35 0.61 -9.16
C VAL A 156 13.50 0.95 -8.23
N GLY A 157 13.80 2.23 -8.05
CA GLY A 157 14.71 2.75 -7.03
C GLY A 157 15.46 4.00 -7.44
N GLU A 158 16.02 4.65 -6.41
CA GLU A 158 16.89 5.82 -6.57
C GLU A 158 17.98 5.81 -5.49
N PHE A 159 19.15 6.30 -5.82
CA PHE A 159 20.25 6.42 -4.86
C PHE A 159 21.32 7.41 -5.34
N LEU A 160 22.03 8.00 -4.39
CA LEU A 160 23.29 8.68 -4.70
C LEU A 160 24.38 7.66 -4.97
N PHE A 161 25.27 8.00 -5.91
CA PHE A 161 26.50 7.27 -6.10
C PHE A 161 27.69 8.21 -6.30
N ASN A 162 28.88 7.72 -6.02
CA ASN A 162 30.13 8.32 -6.45
C ASN A 162 31.10 7.28 -6.99
N LEU A 163 32.08 7.76 -7.74
CA LEU A 163 33.13 6.94 -8.33
C LEU A 163 34.39 7.10 -7.46
N ARG A 164 34.88 6.00 -6.90
CA ARG A 164 36.06 6.00 -6.01
C ARG A 164 37.18 5.17 -6.64
N ARG A 165 38.33 5.79 -6.87
CA ARG A 165 39.51 5.03 -7.36
C ARG A 165 40.18 4.29 -6.21
N VAL A 166 40.34 2.97 -6.38
CA VAL A 166 41.08 2.10 -5.46
C VAL A 166 42.04 1.23 -6.29
N ASN A 167 43.33 1.54 -6.23
CA ASN A 167 44.35 0.89 -7.05
C ASN A 167 43.98 0.94 -8.55
N GLU A 168 43.87 -0.22 -9.20
CA GLU A 168 43.54 -0.39 -10.62
C GLU A 168 42.01 -0.60 -10.85
N THR A 169 41.17 -0.13 -9.93
CA THR A 169 39.72 -0.18 -10.08
C THR A 169 39.03 1.14 -9.78
N ILE A 170 37.89 1.36 -10.41
CA ILE A 170 36.92 2.39 -10.02
C ILE A 170 35.74 1.66 -9.34
N GLN A 171 35.55 1.96 -8.08
CA GLN A 171 34.41 1.47 -7.34
C GLN A 171 33.21 2.37 -7.56
N PHE A 172 32.05 1.77 -7.84
CA PHE A 172 30.76 2.43 -7.85
C PHE A 172 30.18 2.33 -6.43
N VAL A 173 30.13 3.48 -5.72
CA VAL A 173 29.86 3.51 -4.29
C VAL A 173 28.60 4.28 -3.99
N VAL A 174 27.69 3.69 -3.20
CA VAL A 174 26.54 4.37 -2.60
C VAL A 174 26.98 4.94 -1.25
N PRO A 175 27.05 6.29 -1.10
CA PRO A 175 27.47 6.92 0.14
C PRO A 175 26.38 6.76 1.21
N ASN A 176 26.80 6.61 2.46
CA ASN A 176 25.89 6.55 3.59
C ASN A 176 25.33 7.95 3.90
N THR A 177 24.11 8.21 3.46
CA THR A 177 23.39 9.47 3.68
C THR A 177 22.56 9.48 4.96
N TYR A 178 22.36 8.31 5.60
CA TYR A 178 21.54 8.15 6.80
C TYR A 178 22.24 8.60 8.08
N ILE A 179 23.58 8.54 8.10
CA ILE A 179 24.39 8.88 9.26
C ILE A 179 25.34 10.03 8.89
N ARG A 180 25.22 11.14 9.59
CA ARG A 180 25.97 12.37 9.27
C ARG A 180 26.66 12.95 10.49
N SER A 181 27.68 13.76 10.24
CA SER A 181 28.41 14.54 11.23
C SER A 181 29.01 15.78 10.58
N ASP A 182 29.38 16.75 11.40
CA ASP A 182 30.02 17.97 10.89
C ASP A 182 31.39 17.64 10.27
N PRO A 183 31.63 17.99 9.00
CA PRO A 183 32.89 17.69 8.32
C PRO A 183 34.09 18.28 9.09
N GLY A 184 35.17 17.48 9.16
CA GLY A 184 36.41 17.90 9.83
C GLY A 184 36.41 17.85 11.36
N SER A 185 35.25 17.61 12.00
CA SER A 185 35.14 17.45 13.45
C SER A 185 35.80 16.16 13.93
N PRO A 186 36.21 16.03 15.22
CA PRO A 186 36.71 14.77 15.77
C PRO A 186 35.70 13.63 15.64
N ILE A 187 34.40 13.91 15.80
CA ILE A 187 33.33 12.91 15.71
C ILE A 187 33.17 12.39 14.27
N SER A 188 33.46 13.20 13.24
CA SER A 188 33.36 12.75 11.84
C SER A 188 34.32 11.60 11.55
N ARG A 189 35.51 11.59 12.20
CA ARG A 189 36.47 10.47 12.08
C ARG A 189 35.94 9.20 12.76
N SER A 190 35.19 9.33 13.86
CA SER A 190 34.54 8.20 14.53
C SER A 190 33.41 7.64 13.68
N VAL A 191 32.54 8.53 13.16
CA VAL A 191 31.42 8.18 12.27
C VAL A 191 31.94 7.45 11.03
N GLY A 192 32.98 7.97 10.37
CA GLY A 192 33.56 7.33 9.19
C GLY A 192 34.23 5.96 9.43
N ARG A 193 34.55 5.61 10.71
CA ARG A 193 35.01 4.28 11.07
C ARG A 193 33.90 3.31 11.44
N SER A 194 32.77 3.85 11.91
CA SER A 194 31.67 3.05 12.46
C SER A 194 30.60 2.72 11.41
N PHE A 195 30.45 3.54 10.38
CA PHE A 195 29.41 3.45 9.39
C PHE A 195 30.00 3.47 7.98
N SER A 196 29.85 2.37 7.28
CA SER A 196 30.42 2.18 5.93
C SER A 196 29.50 2.78 4.87
N ASP A 197 30.12 3.26 3.77
CA ASP A 197 29.47 3.35 2.47
C ASP A 197 29.27 1.93 1.90
N SER A 198 28.48 1.82 0.82
CA SER A 198 28.20 0.57 0.13
C SER A 198 28.86 0.55 -1.26
N PRO A 199 30.07 0.00 -1.43
CA PRO A 199 30.63 -0.24 -2.75
C PRO A 199 29.88 -1.40 -3.42
N LEU A 200 29.15 -1.10 -4.49
CA LEU A 200 28.31 -2.07 -5.19
C LEU A 200 29.09 -2.91 -6.19
N GLU A 201 30.02 -2.28 -6.90
CA GLU A 201 30.85 -2.94 -7.93
C GLU A 201 32.22 -2.29 -7.98
N ALA A 202 33.24 -3.07 -8.38
CA ALA A 202 34.61 -2.63 -8.59
C ALA A 202 35.02 -2.89 -10.05
N LEU A 203 34.91 -1.85 -10.87
CA LEU A 203 35.16 -1.92 -12.31
C LEU A 203 36.65 -1.75 -12.59
N LYS A 204 37.25 -2.70 -13.31
CA LYS A 204 38.65 -2.65 -13.66
C LYS A 204 38.94 -1.49 -14.60
N ILE A 205 40.03 -0.75 -14.36
CA ILE A 205 40.56 0.24 -15.29
C ILE A 205 41.13 -0.53 -16.50
N ILE A 206 40.59 -0.20 -17.68
CA ILE A 206 40.99 -0.85 -18.96
C ILE A 206 42.21 -0.14 -19.58
N ALA A 207 42.20 1.21 -19.48
CA ALA A 207 43.27 2.06 -20.00
C ALA A 207 43.26 3.40 -19.29
N THR A 208 44.44 4.04 -19.23
CA THR A 208 44.59 5.39 -18.69
C THR A 208 45.09 6.35 -19.81
N HIS A 209 44.41 7.51 -19.96
CA HIS A 209 44.83 8.50 -20.94
C HIS A 209 46.12 9.23 -20.49
N ALA A 210 47.12 9.26 -21.34
CA ALA A 210 48.45 9.77 -20.98
C ALA A 210 48.42 11.23 -20.47
N ASP A 211 47.69 12.12 -21.15
CA ASP A 211 47.69 13.56 -20.84
C ASP A 211 46.59 13.93 -19.83
N ARG A 212 45.34 13.54 -20.06
CA ARG A 212 44.16 13.90 -19.25
C ARG A 212 44.13 13.17 -17.90
N LYS A 213 44.91 12.10 -17.74
CA LYS A 213 44.84 11.20 -16.54
C LYS A 213 43.46 10.60 -16.27
N SER A 214 42.55 10.69 -17.23
CA SER A 214 41.25 10.02 -17.18
C SER A 214 41.44 8.53 -17.37
N VAL A 215 40.50 7.74 -16.80
CA VAL A 215 40.55 6.28 -16.86
C VAL A 215 39.31 5.73 -17.56
N LEU A 216 39.46 4.62 -18.27
CA LEU A 216 38.43 3.95 -19.02
C LEU A 216 37.94 2.72 -18.26
N ILE A 217 36.65 2.58 -18.06
CA ILE A 217 36.02 1.44 -17.38
C ILE A 217 34.86 0.86 -18.21
N ASP A 218 34.53 -0.42 -18.01
CA ASP A 218 33.39 -1.10 -18.64
C ASP A 218 32.17 -1.06 -17.71
N LEU A 219 31.07 -0.47 -18.17
CA LEU A 219 29.81 -0.37 -17.41
C LEU A 219 28.94 -1.63 -17.49
N THR A 220 29.28 -2.58 -18.37
CA THR A 220 28.50 -3.81 -18.60
C THR A 220 28.28 -4.62 -17.32
N PRO A 221 29.29 -4.89 -16.46
CA PRO A 221 29.09 -5.66 -15.23
C PRO A 221 28.13 -5.01 -14.22
N LEU A 222 27.97 -3.69 -14.27
CA LEU A 222 27.10 -2.95 -13.36
C LEU A 222 25.66 -2.90 -13.87
N PHE A 223 25.44 -2.41 -15.10
CA PHE A 223 24.10 -2.10 -15.61
C PHE A 223 23.43 -3.23 -16.38
N LEU A 224 24.13 -4.32 -16.71
CA LEU A 224 23.54 -5.56 -17.25
C LEU A 224 23.46 -6.69 -16.21
N ALA A 225 23.75 -6.40 -14.94
CA ALA A 225 23.41 -7.25 -13.80
C ALA A 225 22.11 -6.76 -13.14
N ASP A 226 21.59 -7.51 -12.16
CA ASP A 226 20.39 -7.11 -11.42
C ASP A 226 20.67 -5.99 -10.40
N LEU A 227 21.08 -4.82 -10.89
CA LEU A 227 21.36 -3.65 -10.03
C LEU A 227 20.13 -3.24 -9.23
N PRO A 228 18.91 -3.16 -9.79
CA PRO A 228 17.71 -2.82 -9.03
C PRO A 228 17.29 -3.89 -8.00
N GLY A 229 17.72 -5.14 -8.17
CA GLY A 229 17.30 -6.25 -7.33
C GLY A 229 15.89 -6.75 -7.66
N LEU A 230 15.55 -6.82 -8.94
CA LEU A 230 14.24 -7.25 -9.43
C LEU A 230 13.98 -8.75 -9.24
N LYS A 231 15.03 -9.59 -9.25
CA LYS A 231 14.88 -11.04 -9.17
C LYS A 231 14.05 -11.54 -7.99
N PRO A 232 14.26 -11.09 -6.75
CA PRO A 232 13.40 -11.47 -5.62
C PRO A 232 11.94 -11.04 -5.80
N LEU A 233 11.69 -9.83 -6.29
CA LEU A 233 10.36 -9.33 -6.57
C LEU A 233 9.66 -10.17 -7.63
N ILE A 234 10.32 -10.40 -8.78
CA ILE A 234 9.78 -11.22 -9.88
C ILE A 234 9.42 -12.62 -9.37
N SER A 235 10.33 -13.25 -8.60
CA SER A 235 10.09 -14.59 -8.06
C SER A 235 8.90 -14.62 -7.09
N ALA A 236 8.69 -13.56 -6.33
CA ALA A 236 7.57 -13.46 -5.38
C ALA A 236 6.23 -13.23 -6.10
N VAL A 237 6.17 -12.28 -7.05
CA VAL A 237 4.92 -11.93 -7.74
C VAL A 237 4.50 -12.94 -8.80
N LEU A 238 5.47 -13.62 -9.43
CA LEU A 238 5.20 -14.66 -10.42
C LEU A 238 5.17 -16.08 -9.82
N GLU A 239 5.46 -16.23 -8.53
CA GLU A 239 5.46 -17.51 -7.80
C GLU A 239 6.34 -18.58 -8.50
N SER A 240 7.37 -18.13 -9.21
CA SER A 240 8.26 -19.00 -10.00
C SER A 240 9.66 -18.40 -10.06
N PRO A 241 10.71 -19.20 -9.99
CA PRO A 241 12.07 -18.72 -10.08
C PRO A 241 12.42 -18.33 -11.52
N TYR A 242 12.79 -17.07 -11.71
CA TYR A 242 13.36 -16.55 -12.95
C TYR A 242 14.78 -16.05 -12.71
N SER A 243 15.61 -16.12 -13.75
CA SER A 243 16.98 -15.63 -13.73
C SER A 243 17.29 -14.83 -15.00
N ILE A 244 18.16 -13.83 -14.87
CA ILE A 244 18.67 -13.07 -16.02
C ILE A 244 19.49 -14.00 -16.90
N ASP A 245 19.18 -14.02 -18.19
CA ASP A 245 19.97 -14.69 -19.24
C ASP A 245 20.94 -13.67 -19.86
N PRO A 246 22.26 -13.80 -19.62
CA PRO A 246 23.23 -12.84 -20.17
C PRO A 246 23.26 -12.78 -21.70
N LYS A 247 22.77 -13.81 -22.40
CA LYS A 247 22.75 -13.84 -23.89
C LYS A 247 21.61 -12.96 -24.46
N ARG A 248 20.60 -12.65 -23.65
CA ARG A 248 19.44 -11.85 -24.02
C ARG A 248 19.41 -10.51 -23.29
N THR A 249 20.49 -10.19 -22.55
CA THR A 249 20.60 -8.95 -21.75
C THR A 249 21.61 -8.03 -22.42
N TYR A 250 21.18 -6.79 -22.73
CA TYR A 250 22.00 -5.85 -23.50
C TYR A 250 21.53 -4.39 -23.28
N PHE A 251 22.38 -3.41 -23.67
CA PHE A 251 21.98 -2.00 -23.73
C PHE A 251 21.21 -1.74 -25.03
N SER A 252 19.97 -1.29 -24.94
CA SER A 252 19.14 -0.88 -26.09
C SER A 252 19.42 0.55 -26.49
N GLU A 253 19.31 1.49 -25.56
CA GLU A 253 19.50 2.92 -25.80
C GLU A 253 20.56 3.52 -24.87
N VAL A 254 21.28 4.49 -25.38
CA VAL A 254 22.27 5.31 -24.63
C VAL A 254 22.20 6.72 -25.18
N LYS A 255 21.69 7.66 -24.38
CA LYS A 255 21.67 9.11 -24.66
C LYS A 255 22.53 9.83 -23.62
N ASN A 256 23.26 10.83 -24.03
CA ASN A 256 24.21 11.52 -23.17
C ASN A 256 24.06 13.04 -23.32
N PHE A 257 23.81 13.72 -22.22
CA PHE A 257 23.53 15.15 -22.15
C PHE A 257 24.49 15.81 -21.15
N PRO A 258 24.63 17.13 -21.17
CA PRO A 258 25.62 17.82 -20.31
C PRO A 258 25.44 17.59 -18.81
N LYS A 259 24.23 17.29 -18.34
CA LYS A 259 23.92 17.11 -16.91
C LYS A 259 23.31 15.75 -16.56
N ASN A 260 23.00 14.92 -17.55
CA ASN A 260 22.49 13.56 -17.31
C ASN A 260 22.87 12.59 -18.43
N VAL A 261 22.82 11.31 -18.09
CA VAL A 261 22.97 10.18 -19.02
C VAL A 261 21.75 9.30 -18.88
N GLU A 262 21.13 8.97 -19.99
CA GLU A 262 20.02 8.01 -20.07
C GLU A 262 20.54 6.69 -20.65
N LEU A 263 20.45 5.62 -19.85
CA LEU A 263 20.83 4.26 -20.23
C LEU A 263 19.59 3.37 -20.16
N GLU A 264 19.33 2.61 -21.21
CA GLU A 264 18.28 1.58 -21.18
C GLU A 264 18.90 0.19 -21.29
N SER A 265 18.67 -0.64 -20.27
CA SER A 265 19.07 -2.04 -20.20
C SER A 265 17.87 -2.95 -20.44
N VAL A 266 17.98 -3.85 -21.39
CA VAL A 266 17.02 -4.95 -21.59
C VAL A 266 17.52 -6.14 -20.80
N TYR A 267 16.72 -6.62 -19.85
CA TYR A 267 16.96 -7.83 -19.09
C TYR A 267 16.11 -8.97 -19.60
N GLY A 268 16.74 -9.96 -20.25
CA GLY A 268 16.08 -11.18 -20.66
C GLY A 268 15.96 -12.14 -19.48
N TYR A 269 14.74 -12.44 -19.04
CA TYR A 269 14.50 -13.42 -17.98
C TYR A 269 14.16 -14.80 -18.54
N ALA A 270 14.70 -15.84 -17.92
CA ALA A 270 14.36 -17.23 -18.19
C ALA A 270 13.88 -17.94 -16.92
N GLY A 271 12.77 -18.64 -17.04
CA GLY A 271 12.26 -19.53 -15.99
C GLY A 271 13.03 -20.85 -15.99
N SER A 272 13.42 -21.36 -14.82
CA SER A 272 14.10 -22.65 -14.68
C SER A 272 13.09 -23.78 -14.84
N GLY A 273 13.02 -24.36 -16.06
CA GLY A 273 12.17 -25.52 -16.36
C GLY A 273 12.83 -26.90 -16.14
N GLU A 274 14.11 -26.99 -15.73
CA GLU A 274 14.86 -28.25 -15.72
C GLU A 274 15.12 -28.90 -14.36
N ASP A 275 14.95 -28.20 -13.24
CA ASP A 275 15.22 -28.79 -11.91
C ASP A 275 13.97 -28.94 -11.04
N GLY A 276 13.01 -29.77 -11.46
CA GLY A 276 11.93 -30.28 -10.57
C GLY A 276 10.86 -29.26 -10.13
N GLY A 277 10.92 -28.04 -10.59
CA GLY A 277 9.88 -27.04 -10.42
C GLY A 277 8.84 -27.15 -11.54
N GLY A 278 7.58 -27.20 -11.18
CA GLY A 278 6.47 -27.30 -12.15
C GLY A 278 6.52 -26.23 -13.24
N ILE A 279 5.76 -26.41 -14.30
CA ILE A 279 5.56 -25.43 -15.37
C ILE A 279 5.26 -24.07 -14.71
N PRO A 280 5.98 -22.98 -15.09
CA PRO A 280 5.70 -21.65 -14.57
C PRO A 280 4.21 -21.35 -14.67
N SER A 281 3.64 -20.72 -13.65
CA SER A 281 2.21 -20.40 -13.63
C SER A 281 1.86 -19.63 -14.91
N PHE A 282 0.77 -20.04 -15.56
CA PHE A 282 0.34 -19.42 -16.82
C PHE A 282 0.08 -17.93 -16.59
N MET A 283 0.73 -17.09 -17.38
CA MET A 283 0.50 -15.66 -17.43
C MET A 283 -0.25 -15.30 -18.72
N SER A 284 -1.41 -14.69 -18.55
CA SER A 284 -2.29 -14.38 -19.68
C SER A 284 -1.74 -13.33 -20.66
N THR A 285 -0.77 -12.52 -20.20
CA THR A 285 -0.15 -11.46 -21.00
C THR A 285 1.08 -11.94 -21.79
N LEU A 286 1.63 -13.10 -21.48
CA LEU A 286 2.79 -13.65 -22.15
C LEU A 286 2.41 -14.79 -23.09
N PRO A 287 2.85 -14.76 -24.36
CA PRO A 287 2.68 -15.90 -25.27
C PRO A 287 3.31 -17.19 -24.75
N ASP A 288 4.45 -17.07 -24.08
CA ASP A 288 5.18 -18.19 -23.45
C ASP A 288 5.78 -17.71 -22.12
N SER A 289 5.28 -18.26 -21.01
CA SER A 289 5.72 -17.90 -19.67
C SER A 289 7.14 -18.37 -19.30
N ARG A 290 7.82 -19.14 -20.16
CA ARG A 290 9.21 -19.58 -19.91
C ARG A 290 10.23 -18.45 -20.04
N ALA A 291 9.89 -17.36 -20.74
CA ALA A 291 10.81 -16.25 -20.97
C ALA A 291 10.05 -14.94 -21.23
N PHE A 292 10.64 -13.84 -20.77
CA PHE A 292 10.19 -12.48 -21.07
C PHE A 292 11.34 -11.48 -20.91
N ASP A 293 11.16 -10.30 -21.45
CA ASP A 293 12.11 -9.19 -21.31
C ASP A 293 11.51 -8.08 -20.45
N LEU A 294 12.36 -7.45 -19.62
CA LEU A 294 12.06 -6.20 -18.94
C LEU A 294 13.06 -5.13 -19.36
N ARG A 295 12.60 -3.90 -19.54
CA ARG A 295 13.46 -2.75 -19.82
C ARG A 295 13.56 -1.87 -18.60
N VAL A 296 14.77 -1.61 -18.16
CA VAL A 296 15.05 -0.70 -17.06
C VAL A 296 15.81 0.50 -17.61
N ARG A 297 15.23 1.69 -17.42
CA ARG A 297 15.91 2.94 -17.71
C ARG A 297 16.64 3.44 -16.47
N TYR A 298 17.86 3.83 -16.67
CA TYR A 298 18.72 4.48 -15.69
C TYR A 298 18.96 5.92 -16.12
N SER A 299 18.51 6.87 -15.30
CA SER A 299 18.84 8.29 -15.45
C SER A 299 19.92 8.64 -14.43
N LEU A 300 21.14 8.91 -14.92
CA LEU A 300 22.29 9.30 -14.09
C LEU A 300 22.45 10.82 -14.18
N SER A 301 22.28 11.54 -13.08
CA SER A 301 22.22 12.99 -13.09
C SER A 301 23.25 13.63 -12.16
N ALA A 302 23.79 14.79 -12.58
CA ALA A 302 24.53 15.68 -11.69
C ALA A 302 23.57 16.31 -10.67
N LEU A 303 23.99 16.37 -9.40
CA LEU A 303 23.23 17.09 -8.39
C LEU A 303 23.34 18.61 -8.60
N PRO A 304 22.27 19.38 -8.29
CA PRO A 304 22.35 20.83 -8.32
C PRO A 304 23.42 21.35 -7.34
N GLU A 305 24.40 22.08 -7.85
CA GLU A 305 25.40 22.76 -7.01
C GLU A 305 24.90 24.16 -6.65
N LYS A 306 24.86 24.48 -5.33
CA LYS A 306 24.64 25.83 -4.79
C LYS A 306 23.50 26.62 -5.48
N ASN A 307 22.37 25.95 -5.73
CA ASN A 307 21.22 26.55 -6.40
C ASN A 307 20.34 27.42 -5.48
N GLY A 308 20.75 27.67 -4.22
CA GLY A 308 19.98 28.46 -3.25
C GLY A 308 18.95 27.65 -2.45
N TYR A 309 18.72 26.39 -2.77
CA TYR A 309 17.78 25.55 -2.01
C TYR A 309 18.15 25.45 -0.53
N ARG A 310 17.16 25.56 0.33
CA ARG A 310 17.31 25.44 1.79
C ARG A 310 16.42 24.33 2.31
N PRO A 311 17.00 23.28 2.93
CA PRO A 311 16.20 22.26 3.61
C PRO A 311 15.26 22.87 4.64
N ARG A 312 14.02 22.38 4.71
CA ARG A 312 13.00 22.84 5.65
C ARG A 312 12.69 21.73 6.64
N MET A 313 12.67 22.08 7.94
CA MET A 313 12.36 21.13 9.00
C MET A 313 10.91 20.63 8.90
N ALA A 314 10.71 19.35 9.14
CA ALA A 314 9.39 18.75 9.18
C ALA A 314 8.68 19.04 10.52
N ASP A 315 7.36 19.07 10.47
CA ASP A 315 6.46 19.07 11.63
C ASP A 315 5.45 17.93 11.48
N ASP A 316 5.28 17.11 12.51
CA ASP A 316 4.46 15.91 12.48
C ASP A 316 2.95 16.17 12.46
N ARG A 317 2.54 17.44 12.56
CA ARG A 317 1.16 17.89 12.37
C ARG A 317 0.79 18.08 10.89
N ILE A 318 1.78 18.02 9.97
CA ILE A 318 1.59 18.27 8.53
C ILE A 318 2.26 17.15 7.74
N GLY A 319 1.53 16.53 6.85
CA GLY A 319 1.92 15.34 6.10
C GLY A 319 2.83 15.62 4.92
N TYR A 320 4.14 15.52 5.10
CA TYR A 320 5.13 15.55 4.04
C TYR A 320 5.95 14.26 3.99
N PHE A 321 6.36 13.84 2.80
CA PHE A 321 7.45 12.89 2.67
C PHE A 321 8.75 13.49 3.20
N LEU A 322 9.62 12.63 3.76
CA LEU A 322 10.75 13.08 4.56
C LEU A 322 12.08 12.54 4.05
N THR A 323 13.07 13.42 4.05
CA THR A 323 14.48 13.06 4.06
C THR A 323 14.98 13.10 5.51
N ALA A 324 15.26 11.93 6.08
CA ALA A 324 15.64 11.79 7.49
C ALA A 324 17.03 11.19 7.67
N PHE A 325 17.78 11.69 8.65
CA PHE A 325 19.11 11.17 8.98
C PHE A 325 19.42 11.37 10.47
N GLN A 326 20.34 10.56 11.00
CA GLN A 326 20.90 10.76 12.33
C GLN A 326 22.11 11.68 12.22
N ASN A 327 22.11 12.75 13.02
CA ASN A 327 23.22 13.69 13.08
C ASN A 327 24.05 13.49 14.36
N PHE A 328 25.29 13.07 14.20
CA PHE A 328 26.29 12.94 15.26
C PHE A 328 27.18 14.20 15.40
N GLY A 329 26.85 15.28 14.69
CA GLY A 329 27.53 16.58 14.81
C GLY A 329 27.28 17.26 16.15
N SER A 330 27.86 18.43 16.32
CA SER A 330 28.01 19.20 17.56
C SER A 330 26.77 19.25 18.44
N SER A 331 27.04 19.24 19.78
CA SER A 331 26.10 19.47 20.89
C SER A 331 24.82 18.65 20.84
N ILE A 332 24.84 17.55 21.56
CA ILE A 332 23.78 16.60 21.87
C ILE A 332 22.39 17.11 21.43
N PRO A 333 21.90 16.74 20.26
CA PRO A 333 20.53 17.05 19.89
C PRO A 333 19.61 16.36 20.91
N GLN A 334 18.65 17.05 21.45
CA GLN A 334 17.59 16.41 22.25
C GLN A 334 16.83 15.31 21.45
N LYS A 335 16.94 15.37 20.12
CA LYS A 335 16.39 14.36 19.19
C LYS A 335 17.48 13.92 18.23
N PRO A 336 17.82 12.62 18.11
CA PRO A 336 18.92 12.15 17.26
C PRO A 336 18.64 12.27 15.77
N PHE A 337 17.35 12.29 15.36
CA PHE A 337 16.96 12.39 13.97
C PHE A 337 16.66 13.84 13.57
N ILE A 338 17.25 14.24 12.44
CA ILE A 338 16.86 15.43 11.68
C ILE A 338 15.94 14.95 10.55
N ARG A 339 14.85 15.68 10.33
CA ARG A 339 13.85 15.39 9.30
C ARG A 339 13.59 16.65 8.49
N TYR A 340 13.88 16.57 7.20
CA TYR A 340 13.52 17.60 6.23
C TYR A 340 12.30 17.15 5.45
N ILE A 341 11.38 18.09 5.14
CA ILE A 341 10.31 17.82 4.20
C ILE A 341 10.89 17.75 2.78
N ASN A 342 10.33 16.86 1.95
CA ASN A 342 10.63 16.82 0.54
C ASN A 342 9.79 17.90 -0.17
N ARG A 343 10.43 18.79 -0.96
CA ARG A 343 9.74 19.87 -1.66
C ARG A 343 10.54 20.40 -2.85
N TRP A 344 9.86 21.03 -3.79
CA TRP A 344 10.50 21.74 -4.90
C TRP A 344 11.21 23.02 -4.44
N HIS A 345 12.21 23.42 -5.20
CA HIS A 345 12.84 24.72 -5.07
C HIS A 345 12.05 25.76 -5.86
N LEU A 346 11.36 26.65 -5.17
CA LEU A 346 10.64 27.78 -5.78
C LEU A 346 11.13 29.11 -5.22
N GLU A 347 11.45 30.04 -6.12
CA GLU A 347 11.82 31.42 -5.82
C GLU A 347 10.99 32.36 -6.69
N LYS A 348 10.53 33.51 -6.16
CA LYS A 348 9.81 34.52 -6.94
C LYS A 348 10.70 35.15 -7.96
N ALA A 349 10.23 35.31 -9.19
CA ALA A 349 10.94 36.11 -10.21
C ALA A 349 11.07 37.60 -9.81
N ASP A 350 10.05 38.14 -9.13
CA ASP A 350 10.10 39.43 -8.45
C ASP A 350 9.83 39.23 -6.94
N PRO A 351 10.90 39.24 -6.11
CA PRO A 351 10.75 39.06 -4.67
C PRO A 351 9.95 40.15 -3.95
N THR A 352 9.80 41.33 -4.59
CA THR A 352 9.11 42.50 -4.03
C THR A 352 7.61 42.50 -4.32
N ALA A 353 7.17 41.76 -5.34
CA ALA A 353 5.77 41.68 -5.73
C ALA A 353 4.98 40.79 -4.73
N GLN A 354 3.77 41.24 -4.38
CA GLN A 354 2.85 40.42 -3.58
C GLN A 354 2.55 39.09 -4.26
N LEU A 355 2.30 39.11 -5.58
CA LEU A 355 2.07 37.96 -6.44
C LEU A 355 3.05 37.99 -7.61
N SER A 356 3.87 36.96 -7.76
CA SER A 356 4.90 36.82 -8.79
C SER A 356 4.95 35.39 -9.34
N PRO A 357 5.22 35.20 -10.63
CA PRO A 357 5.58 33.86 -11.10
C PRO A 357 6.89 33.39 -10.43
N PRO A 358 7.13 32.08 -10.35
CA PRO A 358 8.45 31.59 -9.95
C PRO A 358 9.51 31.85 -11.03
N VAL A 359 10.78 31.87 -10.65
CA VAL A 359 11.92 31.91 -11.59
C VAL A 359 11.89 30.69 -12.52
N LYS A 360 11.56 29.53 -11.97
CA LYS A 360 11.37 28.28 -12.70
C LYS A 360 10.08 27.63 -12.19
N PRO A 361 9.02 27.53 -13.00
CA PRO A 361 7.81 26.82 -12.63
C PRO A 361 8.05 25.30 -12.57
N ILE A 362 7.22 24.61 -11.79
CA ILE A 362 7.11 23.16 -11.83
C ILE A 362 6.34 22.82 -13.10
N THR A 363 7.03 22.24 -14.09
CA THR A 363 6.42 21.97 -15.40
C THR A 363 6.14 20.50 -15.55
N PHE A 364 4.88 20.13 -15.77
CA PHE A 364 4.47 18.76 -16.13
C PHE A 364 4.18 18.67 -17.63
N TRP A 365 4.59 17.56 -18.23
CA TRP A 365 4.33 17.25 -19.63
C TRP A 365 3.30 16.13 -19.72
N LEU A 366 2.19 16.40 -20.42
CA LEU A 366 1.21 15.37 -20.76
C LEU A 366 1.79 14.49 -21.85
N GLU A 367 1.96 13.20 -21.56
CA GLU A 367 2.43 12.23 -22.54
C GLU A 367 1.47 12.16 -23.74
N ASN A 368 2.01 11.97 -24.94
CA ASN A 368 1.23 11.92 -26.18
C ASN A 368 0.32 10.69 -26.30
N THR A 369 0.52 9.67 -25.44
CA THR A 369 -0.36 8.48 -25.34
C THR A 369 -1.66 8.74 -24.60
N ILE A 370 -1.81 9.87 -23.87
CA ILE A 370 -3.07 10.24 -23.22
C ILE A 370 -4.13 10.52 -24.29
N PRO A 371 -5.31 9.83 -24.26
CA PRO A 371 -6.38 10.09 -25.20
C PRO A 371 -6.85 11.55 -25.22
N LEU A 372 -7.15 12.08 -26.40
CA LEU A 372 -7.49 13.49 -26.59
C LEU A 372 -8.69 13.94 -25.73
N ASP A 373 -9.69 13.08 -25.56
CA ASP A 373 -10.93 13.36 -24.81
C ASP A 373 -10.68 13.70 -23.34
N TYR A 374 -9.53 13.29 -22.76
CA TYR A 374 -9.22 13.41 -21.33
C TYR A 374 -8.11 14.40 -20.99
N ARG A 375 -7.38 14.90 -22.01
CA ARG A 375 -6.25 15.82 -21.81
C ARG A 375 -6.64 17.10 -21.05
N ASP A 376 -7.84 17.61 -21.26
CA ASP A 376 -8.32 18.79 -20.57
C ASP A 376 -8.56 18.50 -19.08
N ALA A 377 -9.23 17.39 -18.74
CA ALA A 377 -9.47 17.00 -17.37
C ALA A 377 -8.16 16.72 -16.62
N VAL A 378 -7.20 16.03 -17.26
CA VAL A 378 -5.86 15.77 -16.74
C VAL A 378 -5.12 17.08 -16.46
N ARG A 379 -5.10 18.00 -17.43
CA ARG A 379 -4.47 19.32 -17.27
C ARG A 379 -5.08 20.11 -16.12
N ASP A 380 -6.41 20.14 -16.03
CA ASP A 380 -7.14 20.92 -15.03
C ASP A 380 -6.89 20.37 -13.62
N GLY A 381 -6.80 19.04 -13.46
CA GLY A 381 -6.42 18.41 -12.18
C GLY A 381 -5.02 18.82 -11.73
N VAL A 382 -4.04 18.83 -12.63
CA VAL A 382 -2.67 19.30 -12.32
C VAL A 382 -2.66 20.76 -11.91
N LEU A 383 -3.39 21.62 -12.65
CA LEU A 383 -3.41 23.07 -12.42
C LEU A 383 -4.20 23.48 -11.18
N MET A 384 -5.01 22.60 -10.62
CA MET A 384 -5.83 22.84 -9.41
C MET A 384 -4.99 23.37 -8.24
N TRP A 385 -3.75 22.94 -8.10
CA TRP A 385 -2.83 23.36 -7.05
C TRP A 385 -2.38 24.82 -7.14
N ASN A 386 -2.48 25.46 -8.31
CA ASN A 386 -2.10 26.88 -8.44
C ASN A 386 -2.89 27.80 -7.51
N GLU A 387 -4.14 27.46 -7.15
CA GLU A 387 -4.92 28.23 -6.17
C GLU A 387 -4.22 28.27 -4.80
N ALA A 388 -3.68 27.15 -4.34
CA ALA A 388 -2.92 27.09 -3.07
C ALA A 388 -1.61 27.92 -3.14
N TYR A 389 -0.93 27.87 -4.27
CA TYR A 389 0.29 28.65 -4.48
C TYR A 389 0.05 30.17 -4.59
N GLU A 390 -1.08 30.59 -5.18
CA GLU A 390 -1.45 32.01 -5.26
C GLU A 390 -1.68 32.61 -3.88
N LYS A 391 -2.26 31.85 -2.93
CA LYS A 391 -2.45 32.29 -1.53
C LYS A 391 -1.14 32.61 -0.80
N ILE A 392 -0.02 32.02 -1.24
CA ILE A 392 1.32 32.28 -0.68
C ILE A 392 2.16 33.17 -1.58
N GLY A 393 1.55 33.76 -2.63
CA GLY A 393 2.17 34.77 -3.46
C GLY A 393 2.90 34.27 -4.70
N PHE A 394 2.66 33.04 -5.16
CA PHE A 394 3.17 32.52 -6.44
C PHE A 394 2.05 32.46 -7.47
N LYS A 395 2.23 33.11 -8.61
CA LYS A 395 1.33 33.02 -9.77
C LYS A 395 1.86 31.97 -10.74
N ASN A 396 1.01 31.05 -11.18
CA ASN A 396 1.40 29.98 -12.11
C ASN A 396 2.65 29.22 -11.62
N ALA A 397 2.61 28.74 -10.38
CA ALA A 397 3.70 27.94 -9.82
C ALA A 397 3.87 26.60 -10.58
N ILE A 398 2.77 26.09 -11.13
CA ILE A 398 2.70 24.87 -11.90
C ILE A 398 2.26 25.19 -13.32
N GLU A 399 2.97 24.64 -14.31
CA GLU A 399 2.66 24.70 -15.72
C GLU A 399 2.41 23.30 -16.30
N VAL A 400 1.51 23.20 -17.27
CA VAL A 400 1.27 21.98 -18.03
C VAL A 400 1.58 22.22 -19.50
N LYS A 401 2.34 21.29 -20.09
CA LYS A 401 2.70 21.30 -21.52
C LYS A 401 2.31 19.97 -22.16
N GLN A 402 2.04 19.97 -23.45
CA GLN A 402 1.77 18.76 -24.20
C GLN A 402 3.04 18.22 -24.83
N MET A 403 3.36 16.94 -24.61
CA MET A 403 4.44 16.24 -25.31
C MET A 403 4.11 16.15 -26.79
N PRO A 404 5.00 16.60 -27.70
CA PRO A 404 4.79 16.45 -29.14
C PRO A 404 4.77 14.99 -29.56
N ASP A 405 3.99 14.64 -30.58
CA ASP A 405 3.95 13.26 -31.12
C ASP A 405 5.31 12.82 -31.72
N ASN A 406 6.15 13.77 -32.13
CA ASN A 406 7.49 13.54 -32.66
C ASN A 406 8.60 13.95 -31.69
N ALA A 407 8.33 13.92 -30.37
CA ALA A 407 9.33 14.19 -29.35
C ALA A 407 10.53 13.23 -29.51
N ASP A 408 11.74 13.76 -29.37
CA ASP A 408 13.00 13.01 -29.42
C ASP A 408 13.49 12.56 -28.04
N TRP A 409 12.67 12.78 -27.02
CA TRP A 409 12.93 12.43 -25.62
C TRP A 409 11.87 11.42 -25.11
N ASP A 410 12.24 10.67 -24.09
CA ASP A 410 11.44 9.62 -23.48
C ASP A 410 10.73 10.14 -22.21
N PRO A 411 9.48 9.74 -21.94
CA PRO A 411 8.78 10.14 -20.71
C PRO A 411 9.48 9.78 -19.41
N ALA A 412 10.38 8.79 -19.39
CA ALA A 412 11.20 8.45 -18.22
C ALA A 412 12.51 9.23 -18.11
N ASP A 413 12.75 10.21 -18.96
CA ASP A 413 13.92 11.09 -18.89
C ASP A 413 13.75 12.11 -17.76
N SER A 414 14.59 12.05 -16.73
CA SER A 414 14.51 12.87 -15.51
C SER A 414 14.64 14.39 -15.73
N ARG A 415 14.81 14.84 -16.96
CA ARG A 415 14.76 16.27 -17.31
C ARG A 415 13.33 16.79 -17.45
N TYR A 416 12.34 15.90 -17.54
CA TYR A 416 10.94 16.21 -17.82
C TYR A 416 10.06 15.52 -16.79
N ASN A 417 9.30 16.27 -16.00
CA ASN A 417 8.26 15.67 -15.18
C ASN A 417 7.09 15.29 -16.08
N THR A 418 6.69 14.05 -16.11
CA THR A 418 5.70 13.57 -17.06
C THR A 418 4.45 13.00 -16.38
N ILE A 419 3.30 13.26 -17.00
CA ILE A 419 2.05 12.55 -16.71
C ILE A 419 1.97 11.41 -17.72
N ARG A 420 2.24 10.20 -17.27
CA ARG A 420 2.39 9.01 -18.13
C ARG A 420 1.12 8.18 -18.14
N TRP A 421 0.88 7.55 -19.29
CA TRP A 421 -0.28 6.71 -19.52
C TRP A 421 0.16 5.29 -19.86
N PHE A 422 -0.03 4.34 -18.97
CA PHE A 422 0.36 2.96 -19.21
C PHE A 422 -0.87 2.04 -19.36
N THR A 423 -0.65 0.82 -19.87
CA THR A 423 -1.71 -0.18 -20.06
C THR A 423 -1.33 -1.46 -19.32
N SER A 424 -2.27 -1.97 -18.55
CA SER A 424 -2.13 -3.25 -17.86
C SER A 424 -3.33 -4.15 -18.09
N THR A 425 -3.32 -5.35 -17.51
CA THR A 425 -4.50 -6.21 -17.46
C THR A 425 -5.16 -6.22 -16.09
N ASP A 426 -4.49 -5.79 -15.04
CA ASP A 426 -4.91 -5.98 -13.65
C ASP A 426 -4.44 -4.89 -12.66
N ALA A 427 -3.91 -3.74 -13.13
CA ALA A 427 -3.38 -2.72 -12.26
C ALA A 427 -4.47 -1.86 -11.61
N PHE A 428 -5.19 -1.06 -12.37
CA PHE A 428 -6.17 -0.09 -11.87
C PHE A 428 -5.64 0.85 -10.80
N TYR A 429 -4.49 1.50 -11.02
CA TYR A 429 -3.96 2.50 -10.08
C TYR A 429 -3.35 3.70 -10.81
N ALA A 430 -3.18 4.78 -10.06
CA ALA A 430 -2.31 5.90 -10.38
C ALA A 430 -1.25 6.03 -9.28
N MET A 431 -0.15 6.71 -9.56
CA MET A 431 0.93 6.96 -8.62
C MET A 431 1.71 8.22 -9.02
N GLY A 432 1.99 9.08 -8.03
CA GLY A 432 2.79 10.30 -8.19
C GLY A 432 4.16 10.24 -7.51
N PRO A 433 5.12 9.41 -7.98
CA PRO A 433 6.45 9.35 -7.37
C PRO A 433 7.26 10.63 -7.64
N SER A 434 8.01 11.07 -6.62
CA SER A 434 9.00 12.13 -6.73
C SER A 434 10.39 11.63 -6.40
N ARG A 435 11.41 12.15 -7.06
CA ARG A 435 12.83 11.83 -6.85
C ARG A 435 13.50 12.98 -6.14
N THR A 436 14.12 12.70 -5.03
CA THR A 436 14.65 13.73 -4.14
C THR A 436 16.17 13.64 -4.02
N ASN A 437 16.79 14.78 -3.77
CA ASN A 437 18.16 14.82 -3.30
C ASN A 437 18.22 14.32 -1.84
N PRO A 438 18.77 13.11 -1.58
CA PRO A 438 18.74 12.54 -0.23
C PRO A 438 19.61 13.30 0.78
N LEU A 439 20.36 14.32 0.35
CA LEU A 439 21.11 15.19 1.24
C LEU A 439 20.28 16.36 1.78
N THR A 440 19.28 16.82 1.01
CA THR A 440 18.59 18.09 1.28
C THR A 440 17.07 18.00 1.34
N GLY A 441 16.45 16.96 0.72
CA GLY A 441 15.01 16.85 0.51
C GLY A 441 14.49 17.73 -0.64
N GLU A 442 15.38 18.26 -1.50
CA GLU A 442 14.96 18.94 -2.72
C GLU A 442 14.41 17.95 -3.73
N ILE A 443 13.17 18.14 -4.19
CA ILE A 443 12.60 17.35 -5.27
C ILE A 443 13.24 17.84 -6.58
N LEU A 444 13.79 16.90 -7.35
CA LEU A 444 14.53 17.17 -8.57
C LEU A 444 13.77 16.77 -9.82
N ASP A 445 12.92 15.78 -9.70
CA ASP A 445 12.12 15.16 -10.75
C ASP A 445 10.87 14.49 -10.16
N ALA A 446 9.78 14.43 -10.92
CA ALA A 446 8.57 13.74 -10.51
C ALA A 446 7.74 13.33 -11.72
N ASP A 447 7.19 12.13 -11.69
CA ASP A 447 6.25 11.65 -12.69
C ASP A 447 4.90 11.31 -12.04
N VAL A 448 3.86 11.31 -12.84
CA VAL A 448 2.57 10.69 -12.50
C VAL A 448 2.32 9.58 -13.51
N ILE A 449 2.05 8.38 -13.05
CA ILE A 449 1.68 7.25 -13.90
C ILE A 449 0.23 6.87 -13.67
N ILE A 450 -0.53 6.68 -14.74
CA ILE A 450 -1.96 6.38 -14.70
C ILE A 450 -2.24 5.16 -15.57
N ASP A 451 -2.94 4.18 -15.04
CA ASP A 451 -3.37 3.02 -15.82
C ASP A 451 -4.52 3.39 -16.76
N ALA A 452 -4.35 3.13 -18.06
CA ALA A 452 -5.38 3.27 -19.09
C ALA A 452 -6.68 2.53 -18.76
N ASN A 453 -6.64 1.52 -17.89
CA ASN A 453 -7.83 0.80 -17.48
C ASN A 453 -8.82 1.68 -16.71
N PHE A 454 -8.35 2.69 -15.96
CA PHE A 454 -9.28 3.69 -15.40
C PHE A 454 -10.19 4.27 -16.49
N VAL A 455 -9.60 4.68 -17.61
CA VAL A 455 -10.30 5.37 -18.69
C VAL A 455 -10.97 4.42 -19.68
N ARG A 456 -10.38 3.26 -19.92
CA ARG A 456 -10.98 2.22 -20.74
C ARG A 456 -12.29 1.73 -20.13
N SER A 457 -12.35 1.70 -18.83
CA SER A 457 -13.55 1.48 -18.04
C SER A 457 -14.60 2.59 -18.20
N LEU A 458 -14.16 3.81 -18.50
CA LEU A 458 -15.04 4.96 -18.72
C LEU A 458 -15.84 4.90 -20.05
N LYS A 459 -15.25 4.29 -21.08
CA LYS A 459 -15.92 4.10 -22.39
C LYS A 459 -16.74 2.81 -22.47
N GLN A 460 -16.45 1.88 -21.58
CA GLN A 460 -17.21 0.66 -21.44
C GLN A 460 -18.22 0.88 -20.32
N GLU A 461 -19.49 0.63 -20.58
CA GLU A 461 -20.53 0.70 -19.58
C GLU A 461 -20.05 0.04 -18.26
N PHE A 462 -20.45 0.55 -17.11
CA PHE A 462 -20.07 0.07 -15.76
C PHE A 462 -20.01 -1.46 -15.64
N ARG A 463 -20.76 -2.17 -16.46
CA ARG A 463 -20.85 -3.62 -16.59
C ARG A 463 -19.51 -4.26 -16.91
N THR A 464 -18.76 -3.69 -17.88
CA THR A 464 -17.49 -4.29 -18.33
C THR A 464 -16.38 -4.06 -17.32
N VAL A 465 -16.44 -2.97 -16.56
CA VAL A 465 -15.47 -2.70 -15.48
C VAL A 465 -15.65 -3.68 -14.33
N ILE A 466 -16.88 -3.82 -13.88
CA ILE A 466 -17.21 -4.74 -12.80
C ILE A 466 -16.99 -6.19 -13.27
N GLU A 467 -17.32 -6.53 -14.53
CA GLU A 467 -17.04 -7.84 -15.10
C GLU A 467 -15.54 -8.13 -15.17
N SER A 468 -14.72 -7.17 -15.58
CA SER A 468 -13.28 -7.32 -15.60
C SER A 468 -12.70 -7.50 -14.18
N ASN A 469 -13.25 -6.86 -13.17
CA ASN A 469 -12.86 -7.04 -11.76
C ASN A 469 -13.39 -8.35 -11.16
N GLN A 470 -14.60 -8.78 -11.53
CA GLN A 470 -15.17 -10.03 -11.02
C GLN A 470 -14.73 -11.28 -11.78
N SER A 471 -14.49 -11.21 -13.07
CA SER A 471 -13.98 -12.34 -13.86
C SER A 471 -12.47 -12.51 -13.73
N ARG A 472 -11.74 -11.44 -13.39
CA ARG A 472 -10.31 -11.51 -13.02
C ARG A 472 -10.09 -11.79 -11.56
N ASN A 473 -11.20 -11.76 -10.82
CA ASN A 473 -11.20 -12.24 -9.46
C ASN A 473 -11.04 -11.15 -8.44
N LEU A 474 -12.09 -10.96 -7.77
CA LEU A 474 -11.92 -11.26 -6.37
C LEU A 474 -10.88 -12.39 -6.14
N PRO A 475 -10.58 -13.40 -6.97
CA PRO A 475 -9.44 -14.25 -6.75
C PRO A 475 -8.11 -13.72 -7.22
N LEU A 476 -7.91 -12.73 -8.07
CA LEU A 476 -6.55 -12.25 -8.32
C LEU A 476 -6.14 -11.14 -7.35
N VAL A 477 -7.08 -10.29 -6.95
CA VAL A 477 -6.87 -9.35 -5.83
C VAL A 477 -6.99 -10.08 -4.52
N SER A 478 -7.89 -11.04 -4.36
CA SER A 478 -7.92 -11.93 -3.23
C SER A 478 -6.96 -13.13 -3.39
N ALA A 479 -6.29 -13.41 -4.54
CA ALA A 479 -5.14 -14.28 -4.61
C ALA A 479 -3.83 -13.51 -4.49
N ILE A 480 -3.71 -12.33 -5.01
CA ILE A 480 -2.67 -11.36 -4.62
C ILE A 480 -2.94 -10.86 -3.19
N ALA A 481 -4.18 -10.63 -2.80
CA ALA A 481 -4.59 -10.22 -1.48
C ALA A 481 -4.94 -11.37 -0.54
N GLY A 482 -5.37 -12.50 -1.01
CA GLY A 482 -5.80 -13.63 -0.19
C GLY A 482 -4.75 -14.70 0.00
N GLU A 483 -3.89 -14.99 -0.98
CA GLU A 483 -2.74 -15.87 -0.81
C GLU A 483 -1.46 -15.13 -0.41
N ASN A 484 -1.33 -13.83 -0.77
CA ASN A 484 -0.20 -13.01 -0.37
C ASN A 484 -0.53 -11.88 0.63
N ASN A 485 -1.75 -11.77 1.10
CA ASN A 485 -2.18 -10.73 2.07
C ASN A 485 -1.85 -9.28 1.64
N LEU A 486 -1.75 -8.99 0.34
CA LEU A 486 -1.36 -7.68 -0.15
C LEU A 486 -2.45 -6.64 0.09
N CYS A 487 -3.70 -7.00 -0.18
CA CYS A 487 -4.85 -6.10 -0.07
C CYS A 487 -5.86 -6.51 1.01
N SER A 488 -5.51 -7.44 1.91
CA SER A 488 -6.39 -7.74 3.04
C SER A 488 -6.06 -6.77 4.18
N ASP A 489 -7.04 -5.98 4.57
CA ASP A 489 -7.00 -5.13 5.77
C ASP A 489 -6.89 -5.91 7.10
N GLY A 490 -6.13 -6.99 7.12
CA GLY A 490 -5.95 -7.82 8.30
C GLY A 490 -7.11 -8.76 8.64
N ILE A 491 -8.18 -8.78 7.83
CA ILE A 491 -9.31 -9.71 8.04
C ILE A 491 -9.08 -11.00 7.24
N THR A 492 -7.99 -11.68 7.49
CA THR A 492 -7.88 -13.09 7.13
C THR A 492 -8.28 -13.91 8.36
N ILE A 493 -9.52 -14.34 8.39
CA ILE A 493 -9.99 -15.27 9.42
C ILE A 493 -9.48 -16.64 9.01
N GLY A 494 -8.36 -17.06 9.57
CA GLY A 494 -7.88 -18.43 9.46
C GLY A 494 -8.91 -19.42 10.01
N LYS A 495 -8.75 -20.70 9.68
CA LYS A 495 -9.64 -21.78 10.15
C LYS A 495 -9.90 -21.77 11.66
N ASP A 496 -9.02 -21.15 12.43
CA ASP A 496 -9.04 -21.08 13.89
C ASP A 496 -9.28 -19.66 14.43
N PHE A 497 -9.85 -18.73 13.64
CA PHE A 497 -9.98 -17.31 14.00
C PHE A 497 -8.66 -16.62 14.35
N LYS A 498 -7.52 -17.21 13.98
CA LYS A 498 -6.19 -16.63 14.21
C LYS A 498 -5.80 -15.74 13.04
N PRO A 499 -5.20 -14.57 13.29
CA PRO A 499 -4.66 -13.74 12.22
C PRO A 499 -3.58 -14.53 11.45
N VAL A 500 -3.67 -14.56 10.13
CA VAL A 500 -2.64 -15.15 9.28
C VAL A 500 -1.46 -14.18 9.25
N GLN A 501 -0.25 -14.63 9.61
CA GLN A 501 0.94 -13.79 9.52
C GLN A 501 1.21 -13.39 8.06
N LYS A 502 1.28 -12.08 7.80
CA LYS A 502 1.63 -11.54 6.49
C LYS A 502 3.04 -11.99 6.11
N LYS A 503 3.20 -12.64 4.96
CA LYS A 503 4.52 -12.79 4.35
C LYS A 503 4.98 -11.40 3.89
N ALA A 504 6.09 -10.93 4.43
CA ALA A 504 6.69 -9.68 3.97
C ALA A 504 7.12 -9.85 2.50
N MET A 505 6.70 -8.92 1.64
CA MET A 505 7.20 -8.86 0.27
C MET A 505 8.68 -8.46 0.26
N PRO A 506 9.48 -8.98 -0.66
CA PRO A 506 10.86 -8.54 -0.82
C PRO A 506 10.89 -7.04 -1.17
N LYS A 507 11.67 -6.27 -0.41
CA LYS A 507 11.89 -4.85 -0.72
C LYS A 507 12.85 -4.72 -1.91
N LEU A 508 12.58 -3.78 -2.80
CA LEU A 508 13.53 -3.35 -3.81
C LEU A 508 14.74 -2.71 -3.13
N ARG A 509 15.94 -2.92 -3.69
CA ARG A 509 17.21 -2.55 -3.04
C ARG A 509 17.35 -1.07 -2.73
N PHE A 510 16.80 -0.21 -3.57
CA PHE A 510 17.01 1.23 -3.54
C PHE A 510 15.70 2.04 -3.54
N SER A 511 14.57 1.41 -3.22
CA SER A 511 13.33 2.16 -3.06
C SER A 511 13.39 2.95 -1.75
N SER A 512 13.51 4.27 -1.84
CA SER A 512 13.40 5.18 -0.68
C SER A 512 11.94 5.34 -0.24
N ASN A 513 11.04 5.27 -1.20
CA ASN A 513 9.61 5.10 -0.96
C ASN A 513 9.35 3.60 -1.09
N ASP A 514 8.96 2.96 0.00
CA ASP A 514 8.40 1.62 -0.11
C ASP A 514 7.33 1.74 -1.21
N LEU A 515 7.51 1.03 -2.36
CA LEU A 515 6.41 0.73 -3.25
C LEU A 515 5.36 0.14 -2.33
N ASN A 516 4.46 0.99 -1.88
CA ASN A 516 3.49 0.60 -0.89
C ASN A 516 2.46 -0.21 -1.68
N LEU A 517 2.54 -1.53 -1.59
CA LEU A 517 1.55 -2.42 -2.17
C LEU A 517 0.14 -2.08 -1.67
N GLN A 518 0.05 -1.33 -0.59
CA GLN A 518 -1.16 -0.71 -0.08
C GLN A 518 -1.73 0.31 -1.09
N ASP A 519 -0.89 1.05 -1.82
CA ASP A 519 -1.34 2.00 -2.85
C ASP A 519 -1.98 1.28 -4.04
N LEU A 520 -1.46 0.12 -4.46
CA LEU A 520 -2.10 -0.74 -5.46
C LEU A 520 -3.49 -1.21 -5.00
N CYS A 521 -3.63 -1.58 -3.73
CA CYS A 521 -4.89 -2.03 -3.16
C CYS A 521 -5.91 -0.90 -3.07
N GLN A 522 -5.46 0.29 -2.75
CA GLN A 522 -6.30 1.48 -2.66
C GLN A 522 -6.73 1.97 -4.04
N GLY A 523 -5.85 1.90 -5.05
CA GLY A 523 -6.21 2.16 -6.44
C GLY A 523 -7.35 1.28 -6.94
N MET A 524 -7.35 -0.01 -6.56
CA MET A 524 -8.44 -0.92 -6.90
C MET A 524 -9.74 -0.56 -6.19
N ALA A 525 -9.68 -0.15 -4.92
CA ALA A 525 -10.86 0.30 -4.19
C ALA A 525 -11.37 1.66 -4.74
N THR A 526 -10.50 2.55 -5.18
CA THR A 526 -10.86 3.79 -5.92
C THR A 526 -11.66 3.46 -7.16
N MET A 527 -11.24 2.44 -7.92
CA MET A 527 -11.97 1.98 -9.10
C MET A 527 -13.34 1.37 -8.77
N GLU A 528 -13.44 0.68 -7.64
CA GLU A 528 -14.72 0.17 -7.14
C GLU A 528 -15.67 1.33 -6.79
N GLN A 529 -15.18 2.40 -6.15
CA GLN A 529 -15.95 3.62 -5.87
C GLN A 529 -16.42 4.30 -7.15
N PHE A 530 -15.52 4.48 -8.12
CA PHE A 530 -15.87 5.03 -9.42
C PHE A 530 -16.96 4.22 -10.13
N SER A 531 -16.80 2.91 -10.20
CA SER A 531 -17.78 2.01 -10.84
C SER A 531 -19.13 2.00 -10.11
N THR A 532 -19.11 2.10 -8.78
CA THR A 532 -20.32 2.22 -7.96
C THR A 532 -21.07 3.53 -8.24
N GLY A 533 -20.35 4.64 -8.37
CA GLY A 533 -20.95 5.93 -8.73
C GLY A 533 -21.59 5.91 -10.13
N GLN A 534 -20.89 5.35 -11.12
CA GLN A 534 -21.42 5.19 -12.47
C GLN A 534 -22.69 4.31 -12.48
N MET A 535 -22.69 3.23 -11.74
CA MET A 535 -23.87 2.37 -11.56
C MET A 535 -25.02 3.11 -10.86
N ALA A 536 -24.69 3.88 -9.80
CA ALA A 536 -25.67 4.67 -9.07
C ALA A 536 -26.35 5.73 -9.97
N LEU A 537 -25.59 6.38 -10.88
CA LEU A 537 -26.15 7.27 -11.92
C LEU A 537 -27.26 6.56 -12.71
N SER A 538 -27.03 5.31 -13.10
CA SER A 538 -27.99 4.54 -13.91
C SER A 538 -29.18 4.01 -13.08
N LEU A 539 -28.98 3.72 -11.80
CA LEU A 539 -30.00 3.07 -10.95
C LEU A 539 -30.76 4.06 -10.05
N MET A 540 -30.10 5.14 -9.58
CA MET A 540 -30.75 6.10 -8.67
C MET A 540 -31.61 7.12 -9.40
N GLN A 541 -31.24 7.51 -10.60
CA GLN A 541 -32.01 8.47 -11.42
C GLN A 541 -33.24 7.80 -12.06
N ASN A 542 -34.29 8.57 -12.28
CA ASN A 542 -35.51 8.07 -12.95
C ASN A 542 -35.33 7.92 -14.47
N VAL A 543 -34.32 8.57 -15.04
CA VAL A 543 -33.94 8.53 -16.45
C VAL A 543 -32.48 8.08 -16.54
N LEU A 544 -32.14 7.33 -17.57
CA LEU A 544 -30.73 6.99 -17.83
C LEU A 544 -29.91 8.27 -18.04
N PRO A 545 -28.68 8.33 -17.51
CA PRO A 545 -27.84 9.50 -17.69
C PRO A 545 -27.55 9.76 -19.17
N SER A 546 -27.47 11.03 -19.57
CA SER A 546 -27.01 11.40 -20.90
C SER A 546 -25.50 11.15 -21.05
N ASP A 547 -25.01 11.06 -22.28
CA ASP A 547 -23.58 10.96 -22.57
C ASP A 547 -22.79 12.13 -21.97
N ASP A 548 -23.35 13.33 -21.94
CA ASP A 548 -22.75 14.53 -21.34
C ASP A 548 -22.63 14.39 -19.82
N ALA A 549 -23.70 13.93 -19.12
CA ALA A 549 -23.66 13.71 -17.68
C ALA A 549 -22.63 12.63 -17.29
N MET A 550 -22.48 11.62 -18.12
CA MET A 550 -21.45 10.59 -17.93
C MET A 550 -20.05 11.16 -18.15
N LYS A 551 -19.87 11.98 -19.17
CA LYS A 551 -18.60 12.66 -19.45
C LYS A 551 -18.21 13.62 -18.30
N ASP A 552 -19.16 14.36 -17.74
CA ASP A 552 -18.91 15.24 -16.61
C ASP A 552 -18.48 14.46 -15.38
N TYR A 553 -19.14 13.37 -15.06
CA TYR A 553 -18.77 12.46 -13.98
C TYR A 553 -17.32 11.93 -14.10
N VAL A 554 -16.97 11.51 -15.31
CA VAL A 554 -15.62 11.06 -15.65
C VAL A 554 -14.58 12.18 -15.47
N ASN A 555 -14.88 13.37 -15.94
CA ASN A 555 -13.97 14.51 -15.86
C ASN A 555 -13.77 14.97 -14.40
N GLU A 556 -14.81 14.91 -13.54
CA GLU A 556 -14.67 15.17 -12.11
C GLU A 556 -13.72 14.17 -11.46
N PHE A 557 -13.91 12.88 -11.70
CA PHE A 557 -13.05 11.82 -11.18
C PHE A 557 -11.58 12.00 -11.62
N LEU A 558 -11.34 12.22 -12.92
CA LEU A 558 -9.98 12.39 -13.42
C LEU A 558 -9.30 13.63 -12.83
N ARG A 559 -10.02 14.73 -12.66
CA ARG A 559 -9.46 15.94 -12.05
C ARG A 559 -9.02 15.69 -10.61
N GLU A 560 -9.87 15.03 -9.80
CA GLU A 560 -9.52 14.70 -8.41
C GLU A 560 -8.34 13.73 -8.36
N LEU A 561 -8.36 12.66 -9.15
CA LEU A 561 -7.27 11.68 -9.23
C LEU A 561 -5.94 12.38 -9.56
N LEU A 562 -5.93 13.24 -10.58
CA LEU A 562 -4.72 13.96 -10.95
C LEU A 562 -4.27 14.96 -9.89
N ALA A 563 -5.20 15.65 -9.24
CA ALA A 563 -4.86 16.54 -8.12
C ALA A 563 -4.22 15.75 -6.97
N HIS A 564 -4.73 14.57 -6.64
CA HIS A 564 -4.17 13.67 -5.63
C HIS A 564 -2.73 13.27 -5.98
N GLU A 565 -2.51 12.70 -7.18
CA GLU A 565 -1.19 12.21 -7.59
C GLU A 565 -0.15 13.35 -7.69
N VAL A 566 -0.58 14.51 -8.19
CA VAL A 566 0.29 15.70 -8.21
C VAL A 566 0.62 16.17 -6.80
N GLY A 567 -0.29 16.07 -5.84
CA GLY A 567 -0.04 16.36 -4.44
C GLY A 567 1.16 15.57 -3.88
N HIS A 568 1.26 14.27 -4.23
CA HIS A 568 2.44 13.46 -3.90
C HIS A 568 3.72 14.00 -4.53
N THR A 569 3.65 14.43 -5.78
CA THR A 569 4.81 15.06 -6.46
C THR A 569 5.21 16.41 -5.87
N LEU A 570 4.33 17.05 -5.11
CA LEU A 570 4.62 18.27 -4.35
C LEU A 570 5.18 17.97 -2.94
N GLY A 571 5.35 16.70 -2.60
CA GLY A 571 5.89 16.22 -1.33
C GLY A 571 4.85 15.84 -0.29
N LEU A 572 3.56 15.91 -0.57
CA LEU A 572 2.48 15.64 0.38
C LEU A 572 2.22 14.14 0.54
N ARG A 573 1.93 13.72 1.76
CA ARG A 573 1.43 12.38 2.11
C ARG A 573 -0.09 12.38 2.14
N HIS A 574 -0.69 11.17 2.18
CA HIS A 574 -2.12 11.01 2.37
C HIS A 574 -2.63 11.76 3.61
N ASN A 575 -3.86 12.25 3.54
CA ASN A 575 -4.59 12.82 4.67
C ASN A 575 -6.01 12.24 4.77
N PHE A 576 -6.18 11.14 5.51
CA PHE A 576 -7.44 10.43 5.71
C PHE A 576 -8.44 11.12 6.66
N HIS A 577 -8.22 12.37 6.97
CA HIS A 577 -9.20 13.26 7.58
C HIS A 577 -9.88 14.19 6.56
N GLY A 578 -9.42 14.17 5.30
CA GLY A 578 -9.92 15.06 4.26
C GLY A 578 -11.43 14.96 4.04
N SER A 579 -11.97 13.75 4.05
CA SER A 579 -13.39 13.44 3.85
C SER A 579 -14.30 14.03 4.94
N THR A 580 -13.78 14.35 6.13
CA THR A 580 -14.60 14.70 7.32
C THR A 580 -14.98 16.17 7.42
N MET A 581 -14.56 17.02 6.47
CA MET A 581 -14.74 18.47 6.54
C MET A 581 -16.21 18.92 6.53
N LEU A 582 -17.03 18.31 5.68
CA LEU A 582 -18.44 18.70 5.51
C LEU A 582 -19.40 17.73 6.22
N LYS A 583 -20.52 18.23 6.67
CA LYS A 583 -21.62 17.41 7.18
C LYS A 583 -22.43 16.82 6.03
N SER A 584 -23.14 15.72 6.29
CA SER A 584 -23.91 14.99 5.27
C SER A 584 -24.96 15.85 4.55
N ASN A 585 -25.51 16.87 5.20
CA ASN A 585 -26.46 17.80 4.60
C ASN A 585 -25.83 18.94 3.79
N GLU A 586 -24.49 19.07 3.82
CA GLU A 586 -23.72 20.10 3.11
C GLU A 586 -23.12 19.56 1.81
N LEU A 587 -22.87 18.26 1.73
CA LEU A 587 -22.15 17.59 0.62
C LEU A 587 -22.76 17.82 -0.77
N ASN A 588 -24.09 18.02 -0.85
CA ASN A 588 -24.80 18.25 -2.10
C ASN A 588 -25.21 19.71 -2.31
N ASN A 589 -24.65 20.64 -1.53
CA ASN A 589 -24.84 22.08 -1.69
C ASN A 589 -23.66 22.66 -2.49
N THR A 590 -23.85 22.86 -3.79
CA THR A 590 -22.82 23.36 -4.70
C THR A 590 -22.32 24.77 -4.36
N GLU A 591 -23.11 25.61 -3.65
CA GLU A 591 -22.63 26.91 -3.15
C GLU A 591 -21.56 26.75 -2.07
N ILE A 592 -21.63 25.67 -1.27
CA ILE A 592 -20.63 25.35 -0.26
C ILE A 592 -19.44 24.67 -0.91
N THR A 593 -19.67 23.61 -1.71
CA THR A 593 -18.59 22.80 -2.29
C THR A 593 -17.74 23.58 -3.28
N HIS A 594 -18.33 24.43 -4.09
CA HIS A 594 -17.61 25.32 -5.01
C HIS A 594 -16.76 26.39 -4.30
N LYS A 595 -17.19 26.82 -3.12
CA LYS A 595 -16.44 27.82 -2.35
C LYS A 595 -15.34 27.19 -1.50
N LYS A 596 -15.65 26.11 -0.77
CA LYS A 596 -14.79 25.53 0.27
C LYS A 596 -14.04 24.28 -0.19
N GLY A 597 -14.52 23.60 -1.21
CA GLY A 597 -14.16 22.25 -1.59
C GLY A 597 -15.19 21.24 -1.07
N LEU A 598 -15.31 20.10 -1.72
CA LEU A 598 -16.12 18.98 -1.25
C LEU A 598 -15.44 18.30 -0.03
N VAL A 599 -14.11 18.31 -0.02
CA VAL A 599 -13.27 17.67 1.00
C VAL A 599 -12.22 18.65 1.55
N GLY A 600 -11.69 18.38 2.73
CA GLY A 600 -10.63 19.15 3.36
C GLY A 600 -9.26 18.95 2.72
N SER A 601 -9.07 17.81 2.06
CA SER A 601 -7.83 17.47 1.37
C SER A 601 -8.10 16.53 0.18
N VAL A 602 -7.48 16.83 -0.96
CA VAL A 602 -7.45 15.90 -2.11
C VAL A 602 -6.50 14.74 -1.87
N MET A 603 -5.69 14.80 -0.79
CA MET A 603 -4.79 13.73 -0.39
C MET A 603 -5.48 12.61 0.39
N ASP A 604 -6.81 12.62 0.50
CA ASP A 604 -7.63 11.50 0.97
C ASP A 604 -8.01 10.58 -0.20
N TYR A 605 -8.31 9.32 0.08
CA TYR A 605 -9.02 8.44 -0.85
C TYR A 605 -10.52 8.62 -0.64
N ASN A 606 -11.09 9.58 -1.34
CA ASN A 606 -12.48 9.97 -1.17
C ASN A 606 -13.46 8.95 -1.76
N ALA A 607 -14.57 8.71 -1.07
CA ALA A 607 -15.71 8.01 -1.66
C ALA A 607 -16.40 8.89 -2.70
N VAL A 608 -17.04 8.26 -3.69
CA VAL A 608 -17.97 9.01 -4.56
C VAL A 608 -19.12 9.60 -3.72
N ASN A 609 -19.37 10.89 -3.87
CA ASN A 609 -20.49 11.54 -3.20
C ASN A 609 -21.81 11.19 -3.88
N LEU A 610 -22.63 10.34 -3.26
CA LEU A 610 -23.95 9.97 -3.74
C LEU A 610 -25.03 10.63 -2.88
N ALA A 611 -25.82 11.49 -3.50
CA ALA A 611 -26.93 12.15 -2.83
C ALA A 611 -27.96 11.15 -2.32
N PRO A 612 -28.54 11.37 -1.14
CA PRO A 612 -29.70 10.61 -0.67
C PRO A 612 -30.87 10.69 -1.65
N GLN A 613 -31.73 9.68 -1.65
CA GLN A 613 -32.94 9.70 -2.48
C GLN A 613 -33.79 10.97 -2.24
N GLY A 614 -34.14 11.65 -3.31
CA GLY A 614 -34.95 12.90 -3.26
C GLY A 614 -34.13 14.17 -3.04
N VAL A 615 -32.82 14.07 -2.79
CA VAL A 615 -31.89 15.19 -2.76
C VAL A 615 -31.29 15.38 -4.16
N LYS A 616 -31.18 16.62 -4.63
CA LYS A 616 -30.49 16.92 -5.89
C LYS A 616 -29.01 16.56 -5.74
N GLN A 617 -28.47 15.80 -6.68
CA GLN A 617 -27.06 15.48 -6.72
C GLN A 617 -26.21 16.76 -6.91
N GLY A 618 -25.22 16.96 -6.02
CA GLY A 618 -24.16 17.95 -6.16
C GLY A 618 -22.95 17.36 -6.92
N ASP A 619 -21.75 17.87 -6.57
CA ASP A 619 -20.50 17.34 -7.16
C ASP A 619 -20.29 15.89 -6.72
N TYR A 620 -19.84 15.02 -7.62
CA TYR A 620 -19.46 13.65 -7.31
C TYR A 620 -18.08 13.56 -6.69
N TYR A 621 -17.16 14.39 -7.20
CA TYR A 621 -15.77 14.51 -6.77
C TYR A 621 -15.41 16.00 -6.63
N THR A 622 -14.36 16.30 -5.84
CA THR A 622 -13.96 17.69 -5.64
C THR A 622 -13.33 18.29 -6.89
N HIS A 623 -13.54 19.58 -7.10
CA HIS A 623 -12.97 20.33 -8.22
C HIS A 623 -11.97 21.40 -7.78
N LYS A 624 -11.59 21.40 -6.50
CA LYS A 624 -10.55 22.25 -5.94
C LYS A 624 -9.84 21.56 -4.78
N VAL A 625 -8.61 21.99 -4.52
CA VAL A 625 -7.86 21.57 -3.34
C VAL A 625 -8.53 22.08 -2.07
N GLY A 626 -8.44 21.33 -0.99
CA GLY A 626 -9.07 21.64 0.27
C GLY A 626 -8.27 22.60 1.16
N PRO A 627 -8.86 23.09 2.27
CA PRO A 627 -8.18 23.97 3.23
C PRO A 627 -6.91 23.37 3.84
N TYR A 628 -6.88 22.06 4.06
CA TYR A 628 -5.69 21.37 4.54
C TYR A 628 -4.55 21.45 3.49
N ASP A 629 -4.87 21.21 2.22
CA ASP A 629 -3.89 21.24 1.14
C ASP A 629 -3.25 22.62 1.02
N GLU A 630 -4.08 23.67 1.08
CA GLU A 630 -3.62 25.06 1.08
C GLU A 630 -2.68 25.37 2.26
N TRP A 631 -3.04 24.87 3.44
CA TRP A 631 -2.23 25.02 4.64
C TRP A 631 -0.91 24.24 4.56
N ALA A 632 -0.95 23.03 4.02
CA ALA A 632 0.25 22.22 3.78
C ALA A 632 1.19 22.90 2.77
N ILE A 633 0.67 23.42 1.66
CA ILE A 633 1.46 24.23 0.70
C ILE A 633 2.01 25.48 1.37
N ALA A 634 1.24 26.15 2.23
CA ALA A 634 1.75 27.31 2.98
C ALA A 634 2.93 26.92 3.89
N TYR A 635 2.87 25.78 4.56
CA TYR A 635 4.01 25.29 5.36
C TYR A 635 5.23 24.98 4.48
N GLY A 636 5.03 24.24 3.39
CA GLY A 636 6.11 23.77 2.51
C GLY A 636 6.77 24.87 1.71
N TYR A 637 6.00 25.86 1.22
CA TYR A 637 6.46 26.76 0.15
C TYR A 637 6.42 28.25 0.47
N SER A 638 5.86 28.70 1.62
CA SER A 638 5.94 30.13 1.99
C SER A 638 7.40 30.58 2.10
N ILE A 639 7.67 31.74 1.52
CA ILE A 639 9.02 32.34 1.56
C ILE A 639 9.22 33.00 2.91
N SER A 640 10.29 32.62 3.60
CA SER A 640 10.69 33.32 4.81
C SER A 640 11.22 34.71 4.48
N PRO A 641 10.68 35.79 5.08
CA PRO A 641 11.17 37.16 4.84
C PRO A 641 12.59 37.35 5.33
N ASN A 642 13.10 36.43 6.14
CA ASN A 642 14.48 36.50 6.65
C ASN A 642 15.17 35.15 6.47
N PRO A 643 16.37 35.11 5.89
CA PRO A 643 17.13 33.87 5.66
C PRO A 643 17.70 33.23 6.95
N ASN A 644 17.49 33.81 8.12
CA ASN A 644 17.95 33.25 9.38
C ASN A 644 17.12 32.00 9.75
N PRO A 645 17.74 30.82 9.96
CA PRO A 645 17.02 29.59 10.31
C PRO A 645 16.14 29.69 11.56
N GLY A 646 16.51 30.56 12.54
CA GLY A 646 15.67 30.78 13.73
C GLY A 646 14.36 31.51 13.41
N GLN A 647 14.39 32.45 12.49
CA GLN A 647 13.21 33.22 12.09
C GLN A 647 12.30 32.42 11.15
N GLU A 648 12.85 31.52 10.32
CA GLU A 648 12.06 30.54 9.59
C GLU A 648 11.30 29.63 10.56
N ARG A 649 11.96 29.16 11.62
CA ARG A 649 11.32 28.31 12.65
C ARG A 649 10.09 28.98 13.27
N ASP A 650 10.17 30.28 13.57
CA ASP A 650 9.05 31.03 14.16
C ASP A 650 7.87 31.15 13.19
N MET A 651 8.16 31.40 11.91
CA MET A 651 7.15 31.41 10.85
C MET A 651 6.48 30.03 10.72
N LEU A 652 7.27 28.97 10.62
CA LEU A 652 6.77 27.62 10.47
C LEU A 652 5.97 27.15 11.68
N SER A 653 6.42 27.54 12.90
CA SER A 653 5.68 27.24 14.14
C SER A 653 4.30 27.91 14.18
N LYS A 654 4.20 29.15 13.65
CA LYS A 654 2.91 29.84 13.53
C LYS A 654 1.96 29.15 12.53
N ILE A 655 2.50 28.69 11.39
CA ILE A 655 1.72 27.96 10.40
C ILE A 655 1.27 26.62 11.01
N ALA A 656 2.18 25.83 11.56
CA ALA A 656 1.87 24.53 12.15
C ALA A 656 0.97 24.60 13.39
N GLY A 657 1.03 25.72 14.14
CA GLY A 657 0.17 25.95 15.30
C GLY A 657 -1.33 26.09 14.99
N ARG A 658 -1.70 26.19 13.72
CA ARG A 658 -3.09 26.15 13.26
C ARG A 658 -3.69 24.74 13.19
N ALA A 659 -2.90 23.71 13.42
CA ALA A 659 -3.34 22.30 13.35
C ALA A 659 -4.67 21.99 14.11
N PRO A 660 -5.01 22.66 15.24
CA PRO A 660 -6.29 22.44 15.91
C PRO A 660 -7.53 22.99 15.20
N GLU A 661 -7.37 23.75 14.10
CA GLU A 661 -8.52 24.18 13.30
C GLU A 661 -9.17 22.94 12.63
N PRO A 662 -10.50 22.74 12.74
CA PRO A 662 -11.15 21.51 12.30
C PRO A 662 -10.92 21.14 10.82
N ASP A 663 -10.85 22.17 9.94
CA ASP A 663 -10.63 21.96 8.50
C ASP A 663 -9.18 21.58 8.15
N LEU A 664 -8.27 21.61 9.14
CA LEU A 664 -6.84 21.29 8.99
C LEU A 664 -6.45 19.98 9.67
N ALA A 665 -7.40 19.16 10.05
CA ALA A 665 -7.16 17.87 10.66
C ALA A 665 -6.30 16.97 9.75
N TYR A 666 -5.38 16.22 10.35
CA TYR A 666 -4.42 15.38 9.62
C TYR A 666 -4.27 13.99 10.24
N ALA A 667 -4.44 12.99 9.41
CA ALA A 667 -4.08 11.60 9.70
C ALA A 667 -3.61 10.91 8.42
N THR A 668 -2.72 9.95 8.55
CA THR A 668 -2.03 9.35 7.40
C THR A 668 -2.05 7.81 7.47
N ASP A 669 -1.29 7.13 6.63
CA ASP A 669 -1.31 5.68 6.41
C ASP A 669 -1.15 4.86 7.70
N GLU A 670 -0.27 5.27 8.60
CA GLU A 670 -0.06 4.59 9.88
C GLU A 670 -1.30 4.69 10.79
N ASP A 671 -2.06 5.77 10.67
CA ASP A 671 -3.25 6.00 11.49
C ASP A 671 -4.43 5.15 11.01
N VAL A 672 -4.62 5.01 9.68
CA VAL A 672 -5.66 4.14 9.08
C VAL A 672 -5.46 2.69 9.53
N SER A 673 -4.22 2.22 9.54
CA SER A 673 -3.90 0.83 9.88
C SER A 673 -4.19 0.47 11.34
N SER A 674 -4.35 1.47 12.22
CA SER A 674 -4.57 1.27 13.66
C SER A 674 -5.99 0.84 14.02
N ASP A 675 -6.99 1.06 13.13
CA ASP A 675 -8.43 0.85 13.39
C ASP A 675 -8.90 1.50 14.71
N LEU A 676 -8.31 2.66 15.06
CA LEU A 676 -8.54 3.39 16.32
C LEU A 676 -9.55 4.51 16.15
N ASP A 677 -9.30 5.40 15.18
CA ASP A 677 -10.07 6.62 14.96
C ASP A 677 -11.15 6.39 13.87
N PRO A 678 -12.43 6.56 14.20
CA PRO A 678 -13.51 6.36 13.23
C PRO A 678 -13.57 7.42 12.13
N GLN A 679 -12.86 8.54 12.29
CA GLN A 679 -12.76 9.60 11.29
C GLN A 679 -11.52 9.46 10.38
N VAL A 680 -10.73 8.41 10.54
CA VAL A 680 -9.51 8.15 9.77
C VAL A 680 -9.70 6.88 8.95
N ARG A 681 -10.27 7.05 7.76
CA ARG A 681 -10.60 5.93 6.88
C ARG A 681 -10.49 6.32 5.42
N ALA A 682 -10.09 5.37 4.59
CA ALA A 682 -10.25 5.50 3.15
C ALA A 682 -11.70 5.19 2.74
N PHE A 683 -12.17 5.89 1.73
CA PHE A 683 -13.47 5.71 1.08
C PHE A 683 -14.67 5.93 2.00
N ASP A 684 -14.54 6.88 2.91
CA ASP A 684 -15.67 7.46 3.64
C ASP A 684 -15.93 8.89 3.15
N MET A 685 -17.00 9.48 3.65
CA MET A 685 -17.41 10.84 3.34
C MET A 685 -18.21 11.41 4.51
N SER A 686 -17.98 12.67 4.80
CA SER A 686 -18.71 13.43 5.83
C SER A 686 -18.15 13.30 7.26
N GLY A 687 -17.96 14.43 7.92
CA GLY A 687 -17.69 14.51 9.37
C GLY A 687 -18.88 14.05 10.25
N ASP A 688 -20.02 13.71 9.63
CA ASP A 688 -21.21 13.14 10.25
C ASP A 688 -21.49 11.75 9.63
N LEU A 689 -20.49 10.88 9.69
CA LEU A 689 -20.52 9.57 9.04
C LEU A 689 -21.72 8.71 9.49
N LEU A 690 -22.18 8.81 10.75
CA LEU A 690 -23.30 7.99 11.24
C LEU A 690 -24.62 8.30 10.53
N ASN A 691 -24.89 9.57 10.21
CA ASN A 691 -26.05 9.96 9.43
C ASN A 691 -25.86 9.65 7.94
N TYR A 692 -24.65 9.92 7.42
CA TYR A 692 -24.29 9.63 6.03
C TYR A 692 -24.41 8.14 5.70
N ALA A 693 -23.87 7.25 6.53
CA ALA A 693 -23.95 5.81 6.34
C ALA A 693 -25.39 5.29 6.27
N GLN A 694 -26.32 5.82 7.09
CA GLN A 694 -27.74 5.42 6.98
C GLN A 694 -28.31 5.77 5.60
N SER A 695 -28.01 6.96 5.09
CA SER A 695 -28.44 7.36 3.75
C SER A 695 -27.87 6.45 2.65
N GLN A 696 -26.64 6.01 2.82
CA GLN A 696 -25.99 5.13 1.84
C GLN A 696 -26.52 3.69 1.89
N PHE A 697 -26.91 3.18 3.06
CA PHE A 697 -27.67 1.92 3.14
C PHE A 697 -29.02 2.01 2.42
N ASP A 698 -29.70 3.16 2.53
CA ASP A 698 -30.99 3.39 1.86
C ASP A 698 -30.80 3.53 0.34
N ASN A 699 -29.72 4.17 -0.12
CA ASN A 699 -29.32 4.22 -1.52
C ASN A 699 -29.05 2.81 -2.07
N ALA A 700 -28.29 1.97 -1.35
CA ALA A 700 -28.02 0.58 -1.76
C ALA A 700 -29.32 -0.23 -1.89
N ARG A 701 -30.27 -0.10 -0.95
CA ARG A 701 -31.59 -0.77 -1.04
C ARG A 701 -32.38 -0.29 -2.24
N THR A 702 -32.31 1.01 -2.54
CA THR A 702 -32.96 1.60 -3.71
C THR A 702 -32.34 1.04 -5.01
N MET A 703 -31.00 0.97 -5.09
CA MET A 703 -30.32 0.36 -6.23
C MET A 703 -30.74 -1.09 -6.42
N TRP A 704 -30.72 -1.94 -5.39
CA TRP A 704 -31.19 -3.34 -5.47
C TRP A 704 -32.65 -3.46 -5.92
N SER A 705 -33.53 -2.58 -5.44
CA SER A 705 -34.94 -2.63 -5.81
C SER A 705 -35.23 -2.26 -7.27
N ARG A 706 -34.26 -1.63 -7.95
CA ARG A 706 -34.39 -1.21 -9.34
C ARG A 706 -33.58 -2.06 -10.33
N LEU A 707 -32.71 -2.93 -9.82
CA LEU A 707 -31.80 -3.72 -10.66
C LEU A 707 -32.55 -4.55 -11.70
N ASP A 708 -33.57 -5.29 -11.30
CA ASP A 708 -34.31 -6.21 -12.18
C ASP A 708 -35.22 -5.51 -13.21
N GLN A 709 -35.46 -4.21 -13.01
CA GLN A 709 -36.23 -3.37 -13.92
C GLN A 709 -35.33 -2.66 -14.96
N ARG A 710 -34.03 -2.49 -14.61
CA ARG A 710 -33.06 -1.73 -15.40
C ARG A 710 -32.08 -2.63 -16.15
N LEU A 711 -31.83 -3.82 -15.63
CA LEU A 711 -30.86 -4.78 -16.15
C LEU A 711 -31.48 -6.18 -16.26
N PRO A 712 -31.07 -7.01 -17.25
CA PRO A 712 -30.30 -6.62 -18.42
C PRO A 712 -31.15 -5.84 -19.43
N LEU A 713 -30.50 -5.08 -20.31
CA LEU A 713 -31.19 -4.53 -21.47
C LEU A 713 -31.53 -5.65 -22.46
N GLN A 714 -32.44 -5.37 -23.41
CA GLN A 714 -32.85 -6.35 -24.39
C GLN A 714 -31.65 -6.89 -25.20
N GLY A 715 -31.42 -8.18 -25.18
CA GLY A 715 -30.32 -8.86 -25.86
C GLY A 715 -29.06 -9.05 -25.02
N GLU A 716 -29.03 -8.51 -23.81
CA GLU A 716 -27.88 -8.63 -22.90
C GLU A 716 -27.95 -9.83 -21.94
N SER A 717 -26.85 -10.13 -21.29
CA SER A 717 -26.71 -11.28 -20.40
C SER A 717 -27.26 -10.98 -19.01
N PHE A 718 -27.90 -11.95 -18.38
CA PHE A 718 -28.25 -11.90 -16.96
C PHE A 718 -27.03 -11.86 -16.02
N ASN A 719 -25.84 -12.14 -16.52
CA ASN A 719 -24.60 -11.94 -15.78
C ASN A 719 -24.44 -10.48 -15.27
N ASP A 720 -24.93 -9.50 -16.03
CA ASP A 720 -24.84 -8.08 -15.69
C ASP A 720 -25.65 -7.75 -14.42
N VAL A 721 -26.79 -8.42 -14.21
CA VAL A 721 -27.57 -8.30 -12.98
C VAL A 721 -26.79 -8.79 -11.77
N ARG A 722 -26.09 -9.94 -11.92
CA ARG A 722 -25.25 -10.49 -10.85
C ARG A 722 -24.07 -9.58 -10.52
N ILE A 723 -23.46 -9.03 -11.54
CA ILE A 723 -22.34 -8.10 -11.40
C ILE A 723 -22.76 -6.86 -10.60
N ALA A 724 -23.85 -6.21 -11.05
CA ALA A 724 -24.37 -5.02 -10.38
C ALA A 724 -24.86 -5.32 -8.94
N PHE A 725 -25.48 -6.48 -8.72
CA PHE A 725 -25.90 -6.91 -7.39
C PHE A 725 -24.71 -7.01 -6.42
N ASN A 726 -23.60 -7.59 -6.88
CA ASN A 726 -22.38 -7.73 -6.08
C ASN A 726 -21.71 -6.37 -5.80
N ALA A 727 -21.71 -5.44 -6.76
CA ALA A 727 -21.16 -4.11 -6.57
C ALA A 727 -21.92 -3.33 -5.48
N VAL A 728 -23.27 -3.37 -5.53
CA VAL A 728 -24.10 -2.78 -4.47
C VAL A 728 -23.85 -3.45 -3.13
N PHE A 729 -23.57 -4.77 -3.12
CA PHE A 729 -23.28 -5.52 -1.90
C PHE A 729 -21.93 -5.08 -1.29
N GLY A 730 -20.89 -4.90 -2.12
CA GLY A 730 -19.57 -4.37 -1.69
C GLY A 730 -19.71 -2.96 -1.10
N TYR A 731 -20.44 -2.09 -1.78
CA TYR A 731 -20.75 -0.75 -1.30
C TYR A 731 -21.44 -0.74 0.08
N TYR A 732 -22.45 -1.60 0.26
CA TYR A 732 -23.14 -1.77 1.54
C TYR A 732 -22.19 -2.23 2.65
N PHE A 733 -21.33 -3.18 2.31
CA PHE A 733 -20.36 -3.76 3.25
C PHE A 733 -19.34 -2.73 3.74
N GLY A 734 -18.87 -1.83 2.89
CA GLY A 734 -17.93 -0.75 3.24
C GLY A 734 -18.45 0.10 4.40
N TYR A 735 -19.69 0.57 4.34
CA TYR A 735 -20.28 1.37 5.42
C TYR A 735 -20.51 0.58 6.71
N THR A 736 -20.79 -0.71 6.62
CA THR A 736 -20.90 -1.59 7.79
C THR A 736 -19.60 -1.63 8.58
N ARG A 737 -18.47 -1.72 7.87
CA ARG A 737 -17.15 -1.70 8.48
C ARG A 737 -16.85 -0.36 9.16
N SER A 738 -17.14 0.75 8.50
CA SER A 738 -16.91 2.09 9.04
C SER A 738 -17.68 2.33 10.34
N LEU A 739 -18.92 1.82 10.46
CA LEU A 739 -19.69 1.91 11.71
C LEU A 739 -19.05 1.17 12.88
N SER A 740 -18.43 0.02 12.62
CA SER A 740 -17.84 -0.81 13.68
C SER A 740 -16.69 -0.12 14.42
N THR A 741 -15.99 0.85 13.80
CA THR A 741 -14.86 1.56 14.42
C THR A 741 -15.28 2.57 15.49
N TYR A 742 -16.52 3.01 15.49
CA TYR A 742 -17.04 3.85 16.58
C TYR A 742 -17.09 3.11 17.91
N ILE A 743 -17.27 1.78 17.90
CA ILE A 743 -17.38 0.96 19.11
C ILE A 743 -15.99 0.78 19.74
N GLY A 744 -15.78 1.32 20.92
CA GLY A 744 -14.46 1.37 21.56
C GLY A 744 -13.46 2.24 20.80
N GLY A 745 -13.91 3.11 19.91
CA GLY A 745 -13.10 4.05 19.14
C GLY A 745 -12.55 5.21 19.95
N GLN A 746 -11.46 5.78 19.48
CA GLN A 746 -10.82 6.96 20.06
C GLN A 746 -10.33 7.85 18.92
N TYR A 747 -10.57 9.14 19.02
CA TYR A 747 -9.93 10.15 18.17
C TYR A 747 -8.47 10.31 18.56
N PHE A 748 -7.58 10.40 17.57
CA PHE A 748 -6.16 10.62 17.78
C PHE A 748 -5.73 11.99 17.27
N ASN A 749 -5.31 12.87 18.19
CA ASN A 749 -4.95 14.25 17.91
C ASN A 749 -3.43 14.44 17.96
N ARG A 750 -2.84 15.11 16.95
CA ARG A 750 -1.41 15.42 16.83
C ARG A 750 -1.05 16.80 17.40
N TYR A 751 -1.86 17.37 18.27
CA TYR A 751 -1.63 18.69 18.85
C TYR A 751 -0.48 18.66 19.86
N ARG A 752 0.08 19.83 20.12
CA ARG A 752 1.17 20.00 21.07
C ARG A 752 0.71 20.81 22.27
N GLU A 753 1.40 20.61 23.39
CA GLU A 753 1.20 21.45 24.57
C GLU A 753 1.40 22.93 24.21
N GLY A 754 0.39 23.77 24.47
CA GLY A 754 0.37 25.18 24.13
C GLY A 754 -0.20 25.53 22.76
N ASP A 755 -0.62 24.57 21.94
CA ASP A 755 -1.40 24.85 20.72
C ASP A 755 -2.76 25.44 21.11
N ALA A 756 -3.16 26.53 20.44
CA ALA A 756 -4.47 27.17 20.70
C ALA A 756 -5.60 26.17 20.37
N GLN A 757 -6.51 25.96 21.34
CA GLN A 757 -7.59 24.96 21.23
C GLN A 757 -7.11 23.50 21.03
N GLY A 758 -5.86 23.21 21.35
CA GLY A 758 -5.33 21.84 21.31
C GLY A 758 -6.14 20.94 22.27
N ARG A 759 -6.43 19.72 21.81
CA ARG A 759 -7.11 18.69 22.58
C ARG A 759 -6.09 17.65 23.05
N LEU A 760 -6.53 16.76 23.97
CA LEU A 760 -5.70 15.64 24.39
C LEU A 760 -5.36 14.71 23.21
N PRO A 761 -4.21 14.04 23.23
CA PRO A 761 -3.83 13.11 22.16
C PRO A 761 -4.86 12.01 21.89
N PHE A 762 -5.55 11.54 22.94
CA PHE A 762 -6.59 10.51 22.82
C PHE A 762 -7.88 11.00 23.46
N GLU A 763 -8.96 10.97 22.70
CA GLU A 763 -10.30 11.29 23.16
C GLU A 763 -11.25 10.15 22.78
N SER A 764 -12.00 9.62 23.74
CA SER A 764 -12.96 8.56 23.44
C SER A 764 -14.10 9.07 22.57
N VAL A 765 -14.55 8.26 21.63
CA VAL A 765 -15.82 8.48 20.92
C VAL A 765 -16.94 8.58 21.96
N SER A 766 -17.85 9.51 21.81
CA SER A 766 -18.96 9.73 22.76
C SER A 766 -19.79 8.44 22.93
N LEU A 767 -20.23 8.15 24.15
CA LEU A 767 -21.11 6.99 24.41
C LEU A 767 -22.39 7.03 23.55
N ALA A 768 -22.90 8.23 23.26
CA ALA A 768 -24.07 8.43 22.40
C ALA A 768 -23.79 7.98 20.96
N ASP A 769 -22.61 8.32 20.40
CA ASP A 769 -22.23 7.92 19.04
C ASP A 769 -21.90 6.43 18.96
N GLN A 770 -21.25 5.85 19.99
CA GLN A 770 -21.02 4.41 20.07
C GLN A 770 -22.36 3.63 20.05
N ARG A 771 -23.34 4.06 20.85
CA ARG A 771 -24.69 3.46 20.88
C ARG A 771 -25.45 3.66 19.56
N LYS A 772 -25.32 4.83 18.95
CA LYS A 772 -25.92 5.13 17.63
C LYS A 772 -25.31 4.23 16.54
N ALA A 773 -24.00 4.05 16.53
CA ALA A 773 -23.33 3.14 15.60
C ALA A 773 -23.76 1.68 15.79
N LEU A 774 -23.86 1.22 17.04
CA LEU A 774 -24.33 -0.13 17.37
C LEU A 774 -25.79 -0.34 16.96
N ASP A 775 -26.66 0.67 17.13
CA ASP A 775 -28.05 0.62 16.67
C ASP A 775 -28.15 0.61 15.13
N LEU A 776 -27.30 1.35 14.43
CA LEU A 776 -27.21 1.29 12.97
C LEU A 776 -26.79 -0.10 12.49
N ILE A 777 -25.78 -0.72 13.12
CA ILE A 777 -25.37 -2.10 12.82
C ILE A 777 -26.52 -3.07 13.10
N ARG A 778 -27.19 -2.95 14.25
CA ARG A 778 -28.34 -3.76 14.60
C ARG A 778 -29.42 -3.74 13.50
N ARG A 779 -29.81 -2.55 13.05
CA ARG A 779 -30.89 -2.36 12.05
C ARG A 779 -30.48 -2.74 10.62
N ASN A 780 -29.22 -2.50 10.26
CA ASN A 780 -28.77 -2.65 8.87
C ASN A 780 -27.99 -3.95 8.63
N VAL A 781 -27.59 -4.69 9.66
CA VAL A 781 -26.82 -5.94 9.50
C VAL A 781 -27.51 -7.14 10.12
N PHE A 782 -28.07 -6.99 11.34
CA PHE A 782 -28.61 -8.13 12.07
C PHE A 782 -30.14 -8.28 11.90
N ASP A 783 -30.85 -7.22 11.53
CA ASP A 783 -32.28 -7.29 11.28
C ASP A 783 -32.56 -7.88 9.89
N GLU A 784 -33.43 -8.86 9.82
CA GLU A 784 -33.87 -9.51 8.57
C GLU A 784 -34.47 -8.52 7.56
N LYS A 785 -35.12 -7.46 8.05
CA LYS A 785 -35.73 -6.42 7.22
C LYS A 785 -34.71 -5.62 6.41
N ALA A 786 -33.43 -5.67 6.76
CA ALA A 786 -32.36 -5.00 6.03
C ALA A 786 -32.15 -5.58 4.61
N PHE A 787 -32.49 -6.86 4.41
CA PHE A 787 -32.19 -7.64 3.21
C PHE A 787 -33.46 -8.29 2.63
N GLN A 788 -34.31 -7.47 2.05
CA GLN A 788 -35.51 -7.92 1.37
C GLN A 788 -35.33 -7.87 -0.14
N PHE A 789 -35.09 -9.03 -0.76
CA PHE A 789 -34.90 -9.14 -2.21
C PHE A 789 -36.10 -9.82 -2.85
N ALA A 790 -36.56 -9.30 -4.00
CA ALA A 790 -37.60 -9.93 -4.78
C ALA A 790 -37.10 -11.30 -5.32
N PRO A 791 -37.91 -12.38 -5.25
CA PRO A 791 -37.53 -13.68 -5.79
C PRO A 791 -37.10 -13.61 -7.27
N GLU A 792 -37.73 -12.73 -8.04
CA GLU A 792 -37.44 -12.50 -9.45
C GLU A 792 -36.03 -12.00 -9.65
N LEU A 793 -35.56 -11.05 -8.83
CA LEU A 793 -34.17 -10.54 -8.86
C LEU A 793 -33.18 -11.67 -8.56
N LEU A 794 -33.41 -12.44 -7.50
CA LEU A 794 -32.50 -13.52 -7.09
C LEU A 794 -32.34 -14.61 -8.16
N ASN A 795 -33.42 -14.88 -8.92
CA ASN A 795 -33.38 -15.85 -10.03
C ASN A 795 -32.72 -15.33 -11.31
N LYS A 796 -32.40 -14.03 -11.39
CA LYS A 796 -31.65 -13.42 -12.49
C LYS A 796 -30.13 -13.39 -12.25
N LEU A 797 -29.62 -13.77 -11.09
CA LEU A 797 -28.20 -13.66 -10.71
C LEU A 797 -27.34 -14.76 -11.37
N ALA A 798 -27.30 -14.81 -12.70
CA ALA A 798 -26.56 -15.81 -13.46
C ALA A 798 -25.07 -15.47 -13.57
N PRO A 799 -24.14 -16.44 -13.54
CA PRO A 799 -22.72 -16.21 -13.77
C PRO A 799 -22.39 -16.11 -15.25
N SER A 800 -21.27 -15.44 -15.58
CA SER A 800 -20.67 -15.54 -16.89
C SER A 800 -20.26 -16.97 -17.21
N ARG A 801 -20.44 -17.39 -18.48
CA ARG A 801 -20.07 -18.71 -19.00
C ARG A 801 -18.98 -18.63 -20.07
N TRP A 802 -18.42 -17.47 -20.30
CA TRP A 802 -17.31 -17.33 -21.22
C TRP A 802 -16.07 -18.04 -20.68
N SER A 803 -15.34 -18.73 -21.57
CA SER A 803 -14.09 -19.41 -21.26
C SER A 803 -13.10 -19.12 -22.37
N HIS A 804 -12.11 -18.30 -22.06
CA HIS A 804 -10.98 -18.03 -22.95
C HIS A 804 -9.75 -17.67 -22.12
N TRP A 805 -8.59 -17.44 -22.74
CA TRP A 805 -7.41 -16.98 -22.00
C TRP A 805 -7.74 -15.71 -21.19
N GLY A 806 -7.27 -15.67 -19.92
CA GLY A 806 -7.55 -14.58 -18.98
C GLY A 806 -8.94 -14.60 -18.33
N VAL A 807 -9.87 -15.46 -18.79
CA VAL A 807 -11.21 -15.64 -18.21
C VAL A 807 -11.54 -17.12 -18.05
N LEU A 808 -11.82 -17.51 -16.81
CA LEU A 808 -12.31 -18.86 -16.51
C LEU A 808 -13.72 -18.76 -15.92
N PRO A 809 -14.69 -19.53 -16.42
CA PRO A 809 -16.02 -19.53 -15.82
C PRO A 809 -15.96 -20.02 -14.37
N ALA A 810 -16.84 -19.48 -13.52
CA ALA A 810 -16.96 -19.94 -12.15
C ALA A 810 -17.22 -21.45 -12.11
N MET A 811 -16.26 -22.20 -11.53
CA MET A 811 -16.31 -23.67 -11.51
C MET A 811 -17.15 -24.23 -10.37
N SER A 812 -17.41 -23.45 -9.30
CA SER A 812 -17.92 -23.99 -8.03
C SER A 812 -19.43 -23.92 -7.87
N LYS A 813 -20.07 -22.77 -8.03
CA LYS A 813 -21.52 -22.62 -7.85
C LYS A 813 -22.12 -21.81 -8.99
N LEU A 814 -23.03 -22.40 -9.76
CA LEU A 814 -23.76 -21.69 -10.82
C LEU A 814 -24.84 -20.81 -10.24
N ASP A 815 -25.58 -21.33 -9.28
CA ASP A 815 -26.56 -20.62 -8.51
C ASP A 815 -25.91 -19.61 -7.56
N TYR A 816 -26.57 -18.48 -7.37
CA TYR A 816 -26.03 -17.42 -6.50
C TYR A 816 -26.32 -17.72 -5.03
N PRO A 817 -25.30 -17.87 -4.16
CA PRO A 817 -25.47 -18.25 -2.78
C PRO A 817 -25.79 -17.03 -1.89
N VAL A 818 -26.94 -16.40 -2.07
CA VAL A 818 -27.33 -15.14 -1.39
C VAL A 818 -27.25 -15.26 0.14
N LEU A 819 -27.69 -16.37 0.72
CA LEU A 819 -27.64 -16.57 2.18
C LEU A 819 -26.20 -16.65 2.70
N ASP A 820 -25.30 -17.27 1.94
CA ASP A 820 -23.89 -17.37 2.33
C ASP A 820 -23.22 -15.98 2.28
N GLN A 821 -23.56 -15.12 1.29
CA GLN A 821 -23.04 -13.76 1.20
C GLN A 821 -23.51 -12.89 2.38
N LEU A 822 -24.79 -12.94 2.71
CA LEU A 822 -25.35 -12.23 3.85
C LEU A 822 -24.73 -12.71 5.16
N LEU A 823 -24.59 -14.01 5.31
CA LEU A 823 -23.98 -14.60 6.50
C LEU A 823 -22.51 -14.23 6.64
N PHE A 824 -21.79 -14.10 5.52
CA PHE A 824 -20.41 -13.61 5.52
C PHE A 824 -20.34 -12.17 6.07
N LEU A 825 -21.12 -11.23 5.54
CA LEU A 825 -21.22 -9.86 6.03
C LEU A 825 -21.52 -9.81 7.54
N GLN A 826 -22.51 -10.56 7.99
CA GLN A 826 -22.94 -10.64 9.39
C GLN A 826 -21.83 -11.20 10.29
N THR A 827 -21.15 -12.25 9.83
CA THR A 827 -20.07 -12.90 10.59
C THR A 827 -18.86 -11.99 10.73
N VAL A 828 -18.44 -11.35 9.63
CA VAL A 828 -17.32 -10.39 9.65
C VAL A 828 -17.62 -9.23 10.59
N THR A 829 -18.84 -8.70 10.56
CA THR A 829 -19.25 -7.62 11.47
C THR A 829 -19.16 -8.06 12.94
N MET A 830 -19.65 -9.26 13.29
CA MET A 830 -19.53 -9.79 14.66
C MET A 830 -18.06 -9.93 15.09
N VAL A 831 -17.20 -10.43 14.21
CA VAL A 831 -15.75 -10.57 14.47
C VAL A 831 -15.09 -9.21 14.65
N GLN A 832 -15.44 -8.20 13.84
CA GLN A 832 -14.94 -6.83 14.01
C GLN A 832 -15.34 -6.23 15.36
N LEU A 833 -16.59 -6.43 15.78
CA LEU A 833 -17.08 -5.95 17.06
C LEU A 833 -16.42 -6.62 18.26
N THR A 834 -15.93 -7.84 18.11
CA THR A 834 -15.37 -8.65 19.20
C THR A 834 -13.87 -8.88 19.10
N ASN A 835 -13.16 -8.17 18.21
CA ASN A 835 -11.71 -8.33 18.10
C ASN A 835 -11.01 -7.90 19.42
N TYR A 836 -9.85 -8.52 19.68
CA TYR A 836 -9.11 -8.36 20.92
C TYR A 836 -8.78 -6.89 21.24
N ASP A 837 -8.28 -6.14 20.28
CA ASP A 837 -7.83 -4.77 20.48
C ASP A 837 -8.99 -3.85 20.85
N ARG A 838 -10.14 -4.03 20.19
CA ARG A 838 -11.36 -3.28 20.48
C ARG A 838 -11.91 -3.59 21.87
N LEU A 839 -12.07 -4.86 22.21
CA LEU A 839 -12.52 -5.26 23.55
C LEU A 839 -11.55 -4.80 24.64
N SER A 840 -10.24 -4.83 24.38
CA SER A 840 -9.22 -4.31 25.29
C SER A 840 -9.35 -2.80 25.47
N ARG A 841 -9.55 -2.04 24.39
CA ARG A 841 -9.79 -0.58 24.47
C ARG A 841 -11.07 -0.24 25.25
N MET A 842 -12.14 -1.03 25.07
CA MET A 842 -13.36 -0.86 25.85
C MET A 842 -13.10 -1.04 27.34
N ARG A 843 -12.40 -2.11 27.76
CA ARG A 843 -12.01 -2.35 29.14
C ARG A 843 -11.14 -1.23 29.72
N GLU A 844 -10.14 -0.79 28.96
CA GLU A 844 -9.29 0.34 29.37
C GLU A 844 -10.07 1.67 29.39
N GLY A 845 -11.08 1.82 28.56
CA GLY A 845 -11.98 2.97 28.53
C GLY A 845 -12.73 3.14 29.84
N GLU A 846 -13.13 2.04 30.50
CA GLU A 846 -13.78 2.09 31.82
C GLU A 846 -12.86 2.74 32.90
N LEU A 847 -11.55 2.64 32.73
CA LEU A 847 -10.58 3.33 33.58
C LEU A 847 -10.30 4.76 33.14
N LYS A 848 -10.11 4.99 31.83
CA LYS A 848 -9.70 6.28 31.27
C LYS A 848 -10.87 7.27 31.16
N ASN A 849 -12.06 6.81 30.77
CA ASN A 849 -13.26 7.64 30.53
C ASN A 849 -14.54 6.89 30.92
N PRO A 850 -14.79 6.61 32.22
CA PRO A 850 -15.89 5.74 32.65
C PRO A 850 -17.28 6.21 32.24
N SER A 851 -17.48 7.52 32.08
CA SER A 851 -18.79 8.09 31.66
C SER A 851 -19.03 8.04 30.14
N GLN A 852 -18.02 7.76 29.32
CA GLN A 852 -18.07 7.76 27.86
C GLN A 852 -17.80 6.38 27.24
N THR A 853 -17.66 5.35 28.04
CA THR A 853 -17.31 4.03 27.57
C THR A 853 -18.55 3.13 27.44
N LEU A 854 -18.74 2.58 26.24
CA LEU A 854 -19.63 1.44 26.03
C LEU A 854 -18.96 0.20 26.64
N THR A 855 -19.64 -0.47 27.57
CA THR A 855 -19.05 -1.63 28.27
C THR A 855 -19.16 -2.92 27.45
N ILE A 856 -18.25 -3.87 27.71
CA ILE A 856 -18.32 -5.20 27.07
C ILE A 856 -19.66 -5.89 27.33
N PRO A 857 -20.22 -5.89 28.56
CA PRO A 857 -21.58 -6.43 28.79
C PRO A 857 -22.66 -5.78 27.92
N GLU A 858 -22.67 -4.47 27.77
CA GLU A 858 -23.65 -3.76 26.95
C GLU A 858 -23.52 -4.14 25.46
N LEU A 859 -22.30 -4.29 24.94
CA LEU A 859 -22.05 -4.75 23.57
C LEU A 859 -22.59 -6.18 23.36
N MET A 860 -22.24 -7.12 24.25
CA MET A 860 -22.63 -8.53 24.13
C MET A 860 -24.13 -8.72 24.28
N ASP A 861 -24.77 -8.07 25.26
CA ASP A 861 -26.21 -8.09 25.42
C ASP A 861 -26.95 -7.50 24.21
N THR A 862 -26.47 -6.39 23.66
CA THR A 862 -27.07 -5.76 22.47
C THR A 862 -26.98 -6.69 21.25
N MET A 863 -25.84 -7.34 21.05
CA MET A 863 -25.68 -8.33 19.99
C MET A 863 -26.62 -9.52 20.20
N GLN A 864 -26.65 -10.10 21.39
CA GLN A 864 -27.49 -11.23 21.73
C GLN A 864 -28.98 -10.91 21.56
N SER A 865 -29.42 -9.77 22.13
CA SER A 865 -30.81 -9.35 22.06
C SER A 865 -31.28 -9.05 20.63
N SER A 866 -30.39 -8.52 19.76
CA SER A 866 -30.68 -8.29 18.33
C SER A 866 -30.81 -9.61 17.56
N ILE A 867 -29.80 -10.48 17.72
CA ILE A 867 -29.65 -11.71 16.94
C ILE A 867 -30.68 -12.77 17.36
N TRP A 868 -31.12 -12.76 18.60
CA TRP A 868 -32.07 -13.73 19.15
C TRP A 868 -33.43 -13.13 19.50
N SER A 869 -33.78 -11.98 18.91
CA SER A 869 -34.99 -11.21 19.26
C SER A 869 -36.28 -12.06 19.25
N GLU A 870 -36.49 -12.86 18.22
CA GLU A 870 -37.65 -13.73 18.08
C GLU A 870 -37.66 -14.90 19.09
N VAL A 871 -36.48 -15.27 19.64
CA VAL A 871 -36.33 -16.31 20.66
C VAL A 871 -36.45 -15.71 22.08
N ILE A 872 -35.97 -14.48 22.28
CA ILE A 872 -36.06 -13.78 23.59
C ILE A 872 -37.50 -13.37 23.89
N THR A 873 -38.23 -12.89 22.87
CA THR A 873 -39.64 -12.48 22.97
C THR A 873 -40.53 -13.30 22.02
N PRO A 874 -40.67 -14.63 22.27
CA PRO A 874 -41.32 -15.52 21.32
C PRO A 874 -42.84 -15.28 21.31
N GLN A 875 -43.41 -15.15 20.11
CA GLN A 875 -44.87 -15.26 19.88
C GLN A 875 -45.24 -16.73 19.80
N ASP A 876 -46.49 -17.06 20.14
CA ASP A 876 -46.96 -18.46 20.00
C ASP A 876 -46.97 -18.88 18.52
N GLY A 877 -46.37 -20.00 18.20
CA GLY A 877 -46.23 -20.50 16.84
C GLY A 877 -45.19 -19.81 15.99
N PHE A 878 -44.17 -19.12 16.58
CA PHE A 878 -43.13 -18.44 15.84
C PHE A 878 -42.25 -19.40 15.03
N LYS A 879 -41.72 -18.87 13.93
CA LYS A 879 -40.78 -19.56 13.05
C LYS A 879 -39.51 -18.71 12.90
N ILE A 880 -38.38 -19.36 12.69
CA ILE A 880 -37.10 -18.73 12.45
C ILE A 880 -36.71 -18.90 10.97
N SER A 881 -36.52 -17.80 10.27
CA SER A 881 -36.16 -17.83 8.85
C SER A 881 -34.77 -18.46 8.58
N PRO A 882 -34.48 -18.91 7.36
CA PRO A 882 -33.16 -19.45 7.01
C PRO A 882 -32.01 -18.48 7.31
N MET A 883 -32.18 -17.18 7.02
CA MET A 883 -31.18 -16.17 7.29
C MET A 883 -30.93 -16.02 8.80
N ARG A 884 -31.98 -15.94 9.59
CA ARG A 884 -31.88 -15.83 11.05
C ARG A 884 -31.23 -17.06 11.68
N ARG A 885 -31.63 -18.29 11.25
CA ARG A 885 -30.98 -19.54 11.72
C ARG A 885 -29.47 -19.53 11.41
N GLY A 886 -29.05 -19.04 10.22
CA GLY A 886 -27.66 -18.91 9.86
C GLY A 886 -26.92 -17.97 10.81
N LEU A 887 -27.43 -16.75 11.00
CA LEU A 887 -26.87 -15.72 11.88
C LEU A 887 -26.75 -16.20 13.34
N GLN A 888 -27.82 -16.77 13.89
CA GLN A 888 -27.87 -17.32 15.25
C GLN A 888 -26.84 -18.43 15.46
N ARG A 889 -26.67 -19.30 14.48
CA ARG A 889 -25.64 -20.35 14.52
C ARG A 889 -24.24 -19.78 14.56
N GLN A 890 -23.94 -18.76 13.76
CA GLN A 890 -22.62 -18.12 13.77
C GLN A 890 -22.37 -17.37 15.07
N HIS A 891 -23.35 -16.65 15.59
CA HIS A 891 -23.23 -16.00 16.90
C HIS A 891 -22.95 -17.02 18.02
N MET A 892 -23.71 -18.12 18.07
CA MET A 892 -23.45 -19.20 19.02
C MET A 892 -22.02 -19.76 18.87
N ASN A 893 -21.55 -19.99 17.64
CA ASN A 893 -20.20 -20.49 17.39
C ASN A 893 -19.14 -19.51 17.92
N LEU A 894 -19.34 -18.20 17.72
CA LEU A 894 -18.45 -17.17 18.23
C LEU A 894 -18.43 -17.13 19.77
N LEU A 895 -19.61 -17.17 20.42
CA LEU A 895 -19.69 -17.22 21.89
C LEU A 895 -18.95 -18.45 22.44
N ILE A 896 -19.14 -19.62 21.83
CA ILE A 896 -18.45 -20.85 22.22
C ILE A 896 -16.94 -20.71 22.04
N ALA A 897 -16.47 -20.17 20.90
CA ALA A 897 -15.06 -20.00 20.64
C ALA A 897 -14.38 -19.04 21.66
N ILE A 898 -15.07 -17.95 22.02
CA ILE A 898 -14.58 -17.02 23.06
C ILE A 898 -14.56 -17.73 24.43
N ALA A 899 -15.66 -18.39 24.81
CA ALA A 899 -15.79 -19.05 26.11
C ALA A 899 -14.78 -20.17 26.32
N LEU A 900 -14.41 -20.90 25.28
CA LEU A 900 -13.43 -22.00 25.31
C LEU A 900 -11.99 -21.55 25.02
N ARG A 901 -11.72 -20.25 24.94
CA ARG A 901 -10.41 -19.65 24.64
C ARG A 901 -9.85 -20.05 23.26
N GLN A 902 -10.70 -20.42 22.34
CA GLN A 902 -10.36 -20.70 20.94
C GLN A 902 -10.30 -19.43 20.09
N TYR A 903 -10.90 -18.34 20.59
CA TYR A 903 -10.88 -16.99 20.02
C TYR A 903 -10.16 -16.05 20.98
N ASN A 904 -9.25 -15.22 20.43
CA ASN A 904 -8.48 -14.29 21.24
C ASN A 904 -9.37 -13.12 21.74
N ALA A 905 -9.66 -13.13 23.03
CA ALA A 905 -10.46 -12.10 23.70
C ALA A 905 -9.95 -11.85 25.14
N PRO A 906 -10.09 -10.63 25.68
CA PRO A 906 -9.77 -10.34 27.09
C PRO A 906 -10.57 -11.23 28.06
N ASP A 907 -10.00 -11.51 29.24
CA ASP A 907 -10.60 -12.38 30.27
C ASP A 907 -11.99 -11.90 30.70
N ASP A 908 -12.21 -10.59 30.81
CA ASP A 908 -13.53 -10.04 31.13
C ASP A 908 -14.57 -10.37 30.07
N ALA A 909 -14.20 -10.31 28.78
CA ALA A 909 -15.08 -10.71 27.68
C ALA A 909 -15.41 -12.21 27.73
N GLN A 910 -14.43 -13.06 28.05
CA GLN A 910 -14.64 -14.51 28.20
C GLN A 910 -15.64 -14.78 29.33
N THR A 911 -15.52 -14.04 30.44
CA THR A 911 -16.41 -14.16 31.60
C THR A 911 -17.83 -13.74 31.25
N VAL A 912 -17.99 -12.58 30.61
CA VAL A 912 -19.29 -12.04 30.17
C VAL A 912 -19.95 -13.01 29.18
N VAL A 913 -19.21 -13.49 28.18
CA VAL A 913 -19.74 -14.42 27.16
C VAL A 913 -20.25 -15.71 27.81
N ARG A 914 -19.56 -16.26 28.81
CA ARG A 914 -20.06 -17.43 29.55
C ARG A 914 -21.36 -17.16 30.29
N TYR A 915 -21.54 -15.96 30.83
CA TYR A 915 -22.80 -15.53 31.43
C TYR A 915 -23.90 -15.44 30.37
N GLU A 916 -23.64 -14.80 29.24
CA GLU A 916 -24.56 -14.67 28.10
C GLU A 916 -25.01 -16.05 27.56
N MET A 917 -24.09 -17.01 27.44
CA MET A 917 -24.41 -18.38 27.02
C MET A 917 -25.41 -19.06 27.95
N ARG A 918 -25.29 -18.85 29.28
CA ARG A 918 -26.26 -19.39 30.27
C ARG A 918 -27.61 -18.73 30.12
N GLN A 919 -27.66 -17.40 29.96
CA GLN A 919 -28.90 -16.68 29.70
C GLN A 919 -29.60 -17.18 28.43
N LEU A 920 -28.84 -17.31 27.34
CA LEU A 920 -29.35 -17.81 26.07
C LEU A 920 -29.91 -19.25 26.17
N ARG A 921 -29.20 -20.16 26.86
CA ARG A 921 -29.66 -21.51 27.12
C ARG A 921 -31.04 -21.52 27.80
N ASP A 922 -31.24 -20.67 28.82
CA ASP A 922 -32.47 -20.59 29.58
C ASP A 922 -33.60 -19.99 28.75
N VAL A 923 -33.27 -19.00 27.91
CA VAL A 923 -34.21 -18.39 26.94
C VAL A 923 -34.66 -19.44 25.91
N LEU A 924 -33.72 -20.15 25.30
CA LEU A 924 -34.03 -21.24 24.35
C LEU A 924 -34.96 -22.28 24.94
N THR A 925 -34.72 -22.70 26.19
CA THR A 925 -35.58 -23.70 26.89
C THR A 925 -37.01 -23.20 27.06
N ARG A 926 -37.22 -21.90 27.27
CA ARG A 926 -38.56 -21.31 27.32
C ARG A 926 -39.17 -21.15 25.94
N ALA A 927 -38.43 -20.72 24.96
CA ALA A 927 -38.90 -20.43 23.60
C ALA A 927 -39.35 -21.71 22.85
N MET A 928 -38.68 -22.83 23.07
CA MET A 928 -39.05 -24.13 22.48
C MET A 928 -40.51 -24.53 22.76
N LYS A 929 -41.09 -24.13 23.89
CA LYS A 929 -42.49 -24.42 24.25
C LYS A 929 -43.47 -23.60 23.41
N LYS A 930 -43.02 -22.51 22.75
CA LYS A 930 -43.86 -21.62 21.96
C LYS A 930 -43.65 -21.74 20.44
N ALA A 931 -42.58 -22.43 20.01
CA ALA A 931 -42.27 -22.62 18.59
C ALA A 931 -43.40 -23.39 17.87
N ASP A 932 -43.57 -23.10 16.58
CA ASP A 932 -44.46 -23.90 15.74
C ASP A 932 -43.93 -25.36 15.65
N SER A 933 -44.60 -26.28 16.33
CA SER A 933 -44.21 -27.68 16.38
C SER A 933 -44.22 -28.38 15.00
N LYS A 934 -44.85 -27.78 13.99
CA LYS A 934 -44.89 -28.30 12.61
C LYS A 934 -43.70 -27.78 11.79
N ASP A 935 -43.02 -26.69 12.23
CA ASP A 935 -41.82 -26.22 11.57
C ASP A 935 -40.58 -26.93 12.11
N LEU A 936 -40.26 -28.06 11.49
CA LEU A 936 -39.12 -28.90 11.87
C LEU A 936 -37.79 -28.13 11.87
N TYR A 937 -37.62 -27.15 10.97
CA TYR A 937 -36.41 -26.35 10.92
C TYR A 937 -36.21 -25.50 12.17
N THR A 938 -37.25 -24.82 12.65
CA THR A 938 -37.19 -24.05 13.89
C THR A 938 -37.00 -24.96 15.11
N VAL A 939 -37.74 -26.04 15.21
CA VAL A 939 -37.64 -27.00 16.34
C VAL A 939 -36.22 -27.56 16.43
N ALA A 940 -35.74 -28.17 15.36
CA ALA A 940 -34.40 -28.78 15.33
C ALA A 940 -33.29 -27.74 15.58
N HIS A 941 -33.43 -26.51 15.07
CA HIS A 941 -32.47 -25.44 15.30
C HIS A 941 -32.39 -25.03 16.79
N LEU A 942 -33.52 -24.87 17.44
CA LEU A 942 -33.58 -24.52 18.87
C LEU A 942 -33.02 -25.64 19.75
N GLU A 943 -33.36 -26.90 19.46
CA GLU A 943 -32.85 -28.06 20.19
C GLU A 943 -31.33 -28.22 20.05
N GLU A 944 -30.84 -28.24 18.81
CA GLU A 944 -29.40 -28.34 18.54
C GLU A 944 -28.61 -27.21 19.19
N THR A 945 -29.11 -25.97 19.08
CA THR A 945 -28.43 -24.79 19.67
C THR A 945 -28.35 -24.92 21.18
N ARG A 946 -29.45 -25.24 21.86
CA ARG A 946 -29.47 -25.44 23.31
C ARG A 946 -28.49 -26.54 23.73
N ASP A 947 -28.53 -27.68 23.06
CA ASP A 947 -27.68 -28.85 23.41
C ASP A 947 -26.19 -28.54 23.22
N ARG A 948 -25.82 -27.79 22.18
CA ARG A 948 -24.44 -27.32 21.95
C ARG A 948 -24.00 -26.34 23.03
N LEU A 949 -24.85 -25.39 23.44
CA LEU A 949 -24.54 -24.45 24.52
C LEU A 949 -24.33 -25.17 25.85
N ILE A 950 -25.18 -26.16 26.19
CA ILE A 950 -25.04 -27.00 27.41
C ILE A 950 -23.63 -27.66 27.39
N LYS A 951 -23.31 -28.37 26.31
CA LYS A 951 -22.01 -29.05 26.17
C LYS A 951 -20.82 -28.08 26.28
N ALA A 952 -20.95 -26.91 25.72
CA ALA A 952 -19.87 -25.89 25.74
C ALA A 952 -19.73 -25.22 27.13
N ILE A 953 -20.83 -25.01 27.84
CA ILE A 953 -20.82 -24.47 29.23
C ILE A 953 -20.16 -25.45 30.19
N ASP A 954 -20.40 -26.77 29.99
CA ASP A 954 -19.89 -27.84 30.83
C ASP A 954 -18.50 -28.35 30.41
N ALA A 955 -17.99 -27.88 29.26
CA ALA A 955 -16.70 -28.28 28.74
C ALA A 955 -15.54 -27.77 29.63
N PRO A 956 -14.48 -28.59 29.86
CA PRO A 956 -13.30 -28.13 30.55
C PRO A 956 -12.64 -27.01 29.74
N LEU A 957 -12.08 -26.01 30.46
CA LEU A 957 -11.27 -24.98 29.83
C LEU A 957 -9.99 -25.61 29.29
N SER A 958 -9.61 -25.27 28.07
CA SER A 958 -8.26 -25.55 27.64
C SER A 958 -7.30 -24.83 28.60
N SER A 959 -6.38 -25.56 29.22
CA SER A 959 -5.28 -24.96 29.94
C SER A 959 -4.43 -24.16 28.94
N ASP A 960 -4.05 -22.96 29.31
CA ASP A 960 -3.13 -22.10 28.54
C ASP A 960 -1.83 -22.85 28.24
#